data_05922cdee236f481b4f90703caafc7a8
#
_entry.id   05922cdee236f481b4f90703caafc7a8
#
_cell.length_a   1.000
_cell.length_b   1.000
_cell.length_c   1.000
_cell.angle_alpha   90.00
_cell.angle_beta   90.00
_cell.angle_gamma   90.00
#
_symmetry.space_group_name_H-M   'P 1'
#
loop_
_entity.id
_entity.type
_entity.pdbx_description
1 polymer ?
#
loop_
_entity_poly.entity_id
_entity_poly.type
_entity_poly.pdbx_seq_one_letter_code
_entity_poly.pdbx_strand_id
1 'polypeptide(L)'
;MQTTKDVTFEKVSLKDAVAIAKKGTHCGMCRIDFLGTGLCPSGKKHGYLAYWPQGRMELVKHLYEGRIKPTEKLLEIANSCTLCGICDKQCNFTTQLRPEKVARAIKNYVNTLDQSELQSVPEDDILRGLREIVGDKWATNDPNIVVSYTRSIIPPDTELNKYYIVMPESTEQVSKIIKFANKHNIPFMARSGGTTCSVTASYVLIKAFSLDHGVVIDLLRLKKLEIHPESSTATVGAGVTTFELQKAAYAHKLRALVAEAGAHYCSNIATTGIISTWGNTYGAFADNFVDITQVDEKGIITKHSDVGILNPYAAETGFANVTMTPSKIITEAIVKLHPVFDDEVAVFVPFTHLKDALSMLLKLGKRDVGLSLAVLSAKYLAEFLSPTLQISRDFEYICKNYLKLNWVVSVIGTKDDQKIVEELAECTMDQPLMKSLILGAPRFSALKDSEFLRILSEEDDPLKALFAGPMRKHLEKSLDPSPEQVAKMYDTDLQGFFKKVYSKPEMTDVAWLHAFRILPTRMLRQRMFSGPGGSIWTGDMDHILNWIQMFADVGDKYQLEHSLGFITPLDHGNFVYMEYDYFFDHNDPEHGHKIGKTFIETMEQSYVMGKVITLLDYLFKGTYRKEHVLYPIPEGISKEEQIMFKELLESTLGSEDTW
;
A
#
# COMPACT_ATOMS: atom_id res chain seq x y z
N MET A 1 -28.20 41.28 -12.70
CA MET A 1 -28.30 40.71 -11.34
C MET A 1 -29.03 39.37 -11.47
N GLN A 2 -28.30 38.30 -11.61
CA GLN A 2 -28.87 36.96 -11.54
C GLN A 2 -28.85 36.53 -10.08
N THR A 3 -30.01 36.29 -9.53
CA THR A 3 -30.25 35.78 -8.19
C THR A 3 -29.55 34.43 -8.04
N THR A 4 -28.56 34.35 -7.17
CA THR A 4 -27.95 33.10 -6.70
C THR A 4 -29.08 32.24 -6.10
N LYS A 5 -29.41 31.14 -6.77
CA LYS A 5 -30.23 30.08 -6.17
C LYS A 5 -29.53 29.65 -4.89
N ASP A 6 -30.17 29.77 -3.75
CA ASP A 6 -29.77 29.15 -2.51
C ASP A 6 -29.71 27.64 -2.71
N VAL A 7 -28.52 27.15 -2.94
CA VAL A 7 -28.26 25.70 -2.92
C VAL A 7 -28.26 25.33 -1.43
N THR A 8 -29.36 24.79 -0.95
CA THR A 8 -29.44 24.20 0.39
C THR A 8 -28.51 22.97 0.38
N PHE A 9 -27.29 23.15 0.88
CA PHE A 9 -26.36 22.07 1.06
C PHE A 9 -26.88 21.12 2.14
N GLU A 10 -26.82 19.80 1.85
CA GLU A 10 -27.15 18.75 2.80
C GLU A 10 -26.38 18.98 4.12
N LYS A 11 -27.09 19.05 5.25
CA LYS A 11 -26.47 19.23 6.58
C LYS A 11 -25.87 17.90 7.04
N VAL A 12 -24.62 17.66 6.69
CA VAL A 12 -23.85 16.52 7.21
C VAL A 12 -23.29 16.89 8.58
N SER A 13 -23.59 16.10 9.61
CA SER A 13 -23.06 16.29 10.97
C SER A 13 -21.70 15.62 11.16
N LEU A 14 -20.96 15.96 12.22
CA LEU A 14 -19.73 15.23 12.59
C LEU A 14 -20.03 13.77 12.88
N LYS A 15 -21.19 13.43 13.45
CA LYS A 15 -21.63 12.07 13.72
C LYS A 15 -21.75 11.24 12.43
N ASP A 16 -22.34 11.80 11.38
CA ASP A 16 -22.48 11.12 10.09
C ASP A 16 -21.11 10.94 9.42
N ALA A 17 -20.25 11.96 9.51
CA ALA A 17 -18.93 11.95 8.91
C ALA A 17 -17.95 10.99 9.59
N VAL A 18 -18.06 10.79 10.91
CA VAL A 18 -17.17 9.89 11.64
C VAL A 18 -17.32 8.43 11.20
N ALA A 19 -18.53 8.01 10.81
CA ALA A 19 -18.79 6.69 10.28
C ALA A 19 -18.04 6.44 8.95
N ILE A 20 -17.87 7.47 8.13
CA ILE A 20 -17.06 7.42 6.90
C ILE A 20 -15.58 7.47 7.26
N ALA A 21 -15.18 8.38 8.15
CA ALA A 21 -13.80 8.63 8.53
C ALA A 21 -13.14 7.40 9.17
N LYS A 22 -13.85 6.68 10.03
CA LYS A 22 -13.38 5.44 10.67
C LYS A 22 -12.98 4.37 9.65
N LYS A 23 -13.63 4.31 8.49
CA LYS A 23 -13.32 3.34 7.43
C LYS A 23 -12.13 3.76 6.55
N GLY A 24 -11.55 4.93 6.77
CA GLY A 24 -10.37 5.40 6.04
C GLY A 24 -9.13 4.56 6.38
N THR A 25 -8.38 4.14 5.35
CA THR A 25 -7.24 3.19 5.49
C THR A 25 -5.88 3.84 5.23
N HIS A 26 -5.81 5.14 5.04
CA HIS A 26 -4.57 5.88 4.77
C HIS A 26 -3.77 5.39 3.54
N CYS A 27 -4.44 4.79 2.55
CA CYS A 27 -3.82 4.21 1.36
C CYS A 27 -3.07 5.21 0.45
N GLY A 28 -3.11 6.51 0.73
CA GLY A 28 -2.39 7.54 -0.05
C GLY A 28 -3.00 7.90 -1.40
N MET A 29 -4.01 7.17 -1.90
CA MET A 29 -4.60 7.38 -3.24
C MET A 29 -5.20 8.76 -3.45
N CYS A 30 -5.61 9.47 -2.40
CA CYS A 30 -6.10 10.84 -2.50
C CYS A 30 -5.00 11.89 -2.81
N ARG A 31 -3.73 11.48 -2.82
CA ARG A 31 -2.57 12.33 -3.08
C ARG A 31 -1.95 12.12 -4.47
N ILE A 32 -2.51 11.22 -5.28
CA ILE A 32 -2.08 10.95 -6.65
C ILE A 32 -3.23 11.14 -7.63
N ASP A 33 -2.90 11.53 -8.88
CA ASP A 33 -3.88 11.77 -9.93
C ASP A 33 -3.91 10.61 -10.94
N PHE A 34 -4.37 9.45 -10.50
CA PHE A 34 -4.45 8.25 -11.35
C PHE A 34 -5.70 8.19 -12.24
N LEU A 35 -6.74 8.96 -11.90
CA LEU A 35 -7.96 9.05 -12.70
C LEU A 35 -7.98 10.25 -13.67
N GLY A 36 -6.96 11.11 -13.63
CA GLY A 36 -6.94 12.35 -14.40
C GLY A 36 -7.94 13.40 -13.90
N THR A 37 -8.19 13.43 -12.58
CA THR A 37 -9.10 14.39 -11.94
C THR A 37 -8.41 15.62 -11.39
N GLY A 38 -7.08 15.60 -11.39
CA GLY A 38 -6.25 16.53 -10.63
C GLY A 38 -6.12 16.14 -9.15
N LEU A 39 -5.31 16.89 -8.44
CA LEU A 39 -5.07 16.71 -6.99
C LEU A 39 -5.96 17.63 -6.18
N CYS A 40 -6.17 17.29 -4.89
CA CYS A 40 -6.88 18.15 -3.94
C CYS A 40 -6.25 19.56 -3.89
N PRO A 41 -6.97 20.64 -4.27
CA PRO A 41 -6.41 22.00 -4.31
C PRO A 41 -5.92 22.48 -2.94
N SER A 42 -6.68 22.15 -1.88
CA SER A 42 -6.33 22.48 -0.50
C SER A 42 -5.03 21.79 -0.07
N GLY A 43 -4.94 20.45 -0.25
CA GLY A 43 -3.74 19.71 0.09
C GLY A 43 -2.50 20.16 -0.68
N LYS A 44 -2.64 20.42 -1.97
CA LYS A 44 -1.55 20.93 -2.83
C LYS A 44 -1.05 22.31 -2.38
N LYS A 45 -1.96 23.20 -1.96
CA LYS A 45 -1.62 24.57 -1.55
C LYS A 45 -0.94 24.63 -0.18
N HIS A 46 -1.42 23.84 0.78
CA HIS A 46 -1.02 23.95 2.18
C HIS A 46 0.03 22.92 2.62
N GLY A 47 0.09 21.75 1.98
CA GLY A 47 1.09 20.70 2.21
C GLY A 47 0.75 19.72 3.32
N TYR A 48 0.44 20.21 4.54
CA TYR A 48 0.14 19.35 5.69
C TYR A 48 -1.00 18.36 5.45
N LEU A 49 -0.94 17.20 6.10
CA LEU A 49 -1.95 16.15 5.92
C LEU A 49 -3.38 16.60 6.25
N ALA A 50 -3.55 17.47 7.23
CA ALA A 50 -4.87 18.00 7.62
C ALA A 50 -5.63 18.67 6.46
N TYR A 51 -4.93 19.16 5.46
CA TYR A 51 -5.53 19.75 4.26
C TYR A 51 -5.85 18.75 3.15
N TRP A 52 -5.41 17.50 3.30
CA TRP A 52 -5.75 16.40 2.42
C TRP A 52 -6.96 15.61 2.93
N PRO A 53 -7.69 14.90 2.07
CA PRO A 53 -8.85 14.09 2.50
C PRO A 53 -8.53 13.11 3.63
N GLN A 54 -7.39 12.46 3.57
CA GLN A 54 -6.89 11.52 4.58
C GLN A 54 -6.82 12.18 5.97
N GLY A 55 -6.17 13.33 6.07
CA GLY A 55 -5.99 14.02 7.35
C GLY A 55 -7.30 14.59 7.90
N ARG A 56 -8.24 15.01 7.03
CA ARG A 56 -9.57 15.43 7.45
C ARG A 56 -10.37 14.29 8.07
N MET A 57 -10.15 13.05 7.66
CA MET A 57 -10.79 11.90 8.31
C MET A 57 -10.32 11.75 9.76
N GLU A 58 -9.01 11.86 10.02
CA GLU A 58 -8.49 11.83 11.39
C GLU A 58 -9.00 13.02 12.21
N LEU A 59 -8.99 14.20 11.62
CA LEU A 59 -9.50 15.42 12.27
C LEU A 59 -10.95 15.27 12.74
N VAL A 60 -11.84 14.77 11.88
CA VAL A 60 -13.26 14.54 12.22
C VAL A 60 -13.43 13.54 13.37
N LYS A 61 -12.67 12.46 13.38
CA LYS A 61 -12.73 11.47 14.45
C LYS A 61 -12.43 12.09 15.80
N HIS A 62 -11.33 12.79 15.90
CA HIS A 62 -10.87 13.38 17.15
C HIS A 62 -11.72 14.58 17.59
N LEU A 63 -12.27 15.36 16.66
CA LEU A 63 -13.26 16.39 16.97
C LEU A 63 -14.55 15.78 17.55
N TYR A 64 -15.07 14.74 16.92
CA TYR A 64 -16.28 14.05 17.37
C TYR A 64 -16.11 13.38 18.73
N GLU A 65 -14.93 12.80 19.00
CA GLU A 65 -14.58 12.15 20.26
C GLU A 65 -14.20 13.16 21.37
N GLY A 66 -14.13 14.45 21.05
CA GLY A 66 -13.77 15.51 22.01
C GLY A 66 -12.28 15.49 22.43
N ARG A 67 -11.43 14.79 21.69
CA ARG A 67 -9.99 14.68 21.99
C ARG A 67 -9.17 15.91 21.61
N ILE A 68 -9.68 16.70 20.68
CA ILE A 68 -9.12 18.00 20.30
C ILE A 68 -10.20 19.08 20.35
N LYS A 69 -9.75 20.28 20.66
CA LYS A 69 -10.58 21.49 20.60
C LYS A 69 -10.30 22.26 19.31
N PRO A 70 -11.29 23.02 18.80
CA PRO A 70 -11.09 23.89 17.64
C PRO A 70 -9.99 24.91 17.88
N THR A 71 -9.18 25.17 16.85
CA THR A 71 -8.19 26.25 16.79
C THR A 71 -8.46 27.10 15.55
N GLU A 72 -7.74 28.21 15.37
CA GLU A 72 -7.80 28.97 14.11
C GLU A 72 -7.42 28.13 12.89
N LYS A 73 -6.54 27.13 13.07
CA LYS A 73 -6.18 26.21 11.98
C LYS A 73 -7.33 25.32 11.52
N LEU A 74 -8.28 24.98 12.40
CA LEU A 74 -9.50 24.29 11.98
C LEU A 74 -10.32 25.13 11.00
N LEU A 75 -10.46 26.44 11.27
CA LEU A 75 -11.16 27.37 10.36
C LEU A 75 -10.46 27.43 9.01
N GLU A 76 -9.12 27.53 9.01
CA GLU A 76 -8.31 27.53 7.78
C GLU A 76 -8.47 26.23 6.99
N ILE A 77 -8.39 25.06 7.65
CA ILE A 77 -8.56 23.73 7.04
C ILE A 77 -9.94 23.61 6.40
N ALA A 78 -11.00 24.00 7.13
CA ALA A 78 -12.37 23.98 6.65
C ALA A 78 -12.55 24.88 5.41
N ASN A 79 -12.09 26.13 5.49
CA ASN A 79 -12.28 27.12 4.44
C ASN A 79 -11.42 26.87 3.20
N SER A 80 -10.29 26.20 3.33
CA SER A 80 -9.44 25.81 2.20
C SER A 80 -10.08 24.75 1.29
N CYS A 81 -11.09 24.00 1.76
CA CYS A 81 -11.76 22.99 0.97
C CYS A 81 -12.85 23.63 0.08
N THR A 82 -12.76 23.43 -1.22
CA THR A 82 -13.73 23.93 -2.21
C THR A 82 -14.92 23.00 -2.46
N LEU A 83 -14.96 21.83 -1.80
CA LEU A 83 -15.98 20.78 -2.02
C LEU A 83 -16.06 20.31 -3.48
N CYS A 84 -14.93 20.25 -4.18
CA CYS A 84 -14.87 19.92 -5.62
C CYS A 84 -15.14 18.45 -5.97
N GLY A 85 -15.26 17.55 -4.99
CA GLY A 85 -15.57 16.13 -5.17
C GLY A 85 -14.45 15.27 -5.78
N ILE A 86 -13.23 15.80 -5.99
CA ILE A 86 -12.09 15.03 -6.51
C ILE A 86 -11.80 13.82 -5.60
N CYS A 87 -11.80 14.04 -4.28
CA CYS A 87 -11.55 13.00 -3.30
C CYS A 87 -12.57 11.86 -3.36
N ASP A 88 -13.85 12.17 -3.62
CA ASP A 88 -14.89 11.15 -3.74
C ASP A 88 -14.65 10.23 -4.93
N LYS A 89 -14.25 10.79 -6.06
CA LYS A 89 -13.94 10.02 -7.28
C LYS A 89 -12.81 9.03 -7.03
N GLN A 90 -11.70 9.50 -6.47
CA GLN A 90 -10.53 8.68 -6.17
C GLN A 90 -10.83 7.61 -5.12
N CYS A 91 -11.46 7.97 -3.99
CA CYS A 91 -11.83 7.03 -2.94
C CYS A 91 -12.88 6.02 -3.39
N ASN A 92 -13.88 6.41 -4.19
CA ASN A 92 -14.87 5.45 -4.68
C ASN A 92 -14.26 4.37 -5.57
N PHE A 93 -13.27 4.72 -6.39
CA PHE A 93 -12.58 3.74 -7.21
C PHE A 93 -11.83 2.69 -6.37
N THR A 94 -11.23 3.09 -5.26
CA THR A 94 -10.39 2.24 -4.41
C THR A 94 -11.13 1.68 -3.20
N THR A 95 -11.62 2.53 -2.31
CA THR A 95 -12.16 2.16 -0.99
C THR A 95 -13.67 2.32 -0.85
N GLN A 96 -14.36 2.84 -1.85
CA GLN A 96 -15.80 3.13 -1.86
C GLN A 96 -16.23 4.15 -0.79
N LEU A 97 -15.36 5.09 -0.40
CA LEU A 97 -15.68 6.12 0.58
C LEU A 97 -16.03 7.47 -0.08
N ARG A 98 -16.69 8.34 0.70
CA ARG A 98 -17.12 9.68 0.31
C ARG A 98 -16.43 10.76 1.18
N PRO A 99 -15.12 11.06 0.99
CA PRO A 99 -14.40 12.04 1.81
C PRO A 99 -14.91 13.48 1.68
N GLU A 100 -15.63 13.82 0.62
CA GLU A 100 -16.24 15.14 0.47
C GLU A 100 -17.29 15.38 1.57
N LYS A 101 -18.07 14.36 1.96
CA LYS A 101 -19.01 14.45 3.08
C LYS A 101 -18.30 14.76 4.41
N VAL A 102 -17.10 14.21 4.61
CA VAL A 102 -16.27 14.52 5.79
C VAL A 102 -15.84 15.99 5.79
N ALA A 103 -15.37 16.49 4.65
CA ALA A 103 -14.99 17.90 4.53
C ALA A 103 -16.19 18.85 4.73
N ARG A 104 -17.37 18.48 4.25
CA ARG A 104 -18.64 19.21 4.44
C ARG A 104 -19.03 19.27 5.90
N ALA A 105 -18.92 18.16 6.63
CA ALA A 105 -19.20 18.11 8.06
C ALA A 105 -18.29 19.05 8.87
N ILE A 106 -16.98 19.08 8.54
CA ILE A 106 -16.05 20.04 9.16
C ILE A 106 -16.49 21.49 8.89
N LYS A 107 -16.87 21.82 7.65
CA LYS A 107 -17.39 23.16 7.32
C LYS A 107 -18.66 23.51 8.09
N ASN A 108 -19.60 22.58 8.14
CA ASN A 108 -20.84 22.78 8.89
C ASN A 108 -20.56 23.00 10.38
N TYR A 109 -19.68 22.22 10.96
CA TYR A 109 -19.28 22.36 12.37
C TYR A 109 -18.63 23.72 12.64
N VAL A 110 -17.65 24.11 11.82
CA VAL A 110 -16.96 25.41 11.96
C VAL A 110 -17.94 26.59 11.88
N ASN A 111 -18.98 26.53 11.05
CA ASN A 111 -20.00 27.55 10.94
C ASN A 111 -20.90 27.68 12.19
N THR A 112 -20.85 26.74 13.13
CA THR A 112 -21.58 26.79 14.41
C THR A 112 -20.71 27.27 15.57
N LEU A 113 -19.40 27.44 15.38
CA LEU A 113 -18.49 27.85 16.45
C LEU A 113 -18.51 29.34 16.68
N ASP A 114 -18.52 29.74 17.95
CA ASP A 114 -18.21 31.09 18.37
C ASP A 114 -16.68 31.27 18.49
N GLN A 115 -16.21 32.49 18.31
CA GLN A 115 -14.78 32.81 18.38
C GLN A 115 -14.18 32.51 19.76
N SER A 116 -14.98 32.57 20.81
CA SER A 116 -14.62 32.23 22.20
C SER A 116 -14.36 30.72 22.42
N GLU A 117 -14.83 29.87 21.51
CA GLU A 117 -14.60 28.42 21.58
C GLU A 117 -13.26 28.00 20.98
N LEU A 118 -12.59 28.93 20.29
CA LEU A 118 -11.29 28.63 19.68
C LEU A 118 -10.18 28.63 20.73
N GLN A 119 -9.43 27.52 20.76
CA GLN A 119 -8.28 27.39 21.64
C GLN A 119 -7.05 28.09 21.04
N SER A 120 -6.39 28.91 21.86
CA SER A 120 -5.06 29.45 21.52
C SER A 120 -4.00 28.37 21.63
N VAL A 121 -3.12 28.32 20.64
CA VAL A 121 -1.95 27.41 20.64
C VAL A 121 -0.71 28.24 20.94
N PRO A 122 -0.04 28.00 22.08
CA PRO A 122 1.13 28.78 22.45
C PRO A 122 2.31 28.45 21.53
N GLU A 123 3.07 29.48 21.21
CA GLU A 123 4.37 29.34 20.56
C GLU A 123 5.46 29.24 21.61
N ASP A 124 6.24 28.18 21.59
CA ASP A 124 7.40 27.98 22.45
C ASP A 124 8.74 28.16 21.69
N ASP A 125 9.86 28.08 22.43
CA ASP A 125 11.20 28.27 21.85
C ASP A 125 11.56 27.17 20.85
N ILE A 126 11.01 25.98 21.02
CA ILE A 126 11.24 24.85 20.10
C ILE A 126 10.56 25.09 18.76
N LEU A 127 9.28 25.49 18.78
CA LEU A 127 8.57 25.82 17.55
C LEU A 127 9.24 26.99 16.81
N ARG A 128 9.68 28.01 17.56
CA ARG A 128 10.38 29.16 16.97
C ARG A 128 11.67 28.75 16.29
N GLY A 129 12.51 27.94 16.95
CA GLY A 129 13.74 27.43 16.37
C GLY A 129 13.53 26.53 15.15
N LEU A 130 12.47 25.71 15.15
CA LEU A 130 12.09 24.91 13.96
C LEU A 130 11.64 25.82 12.80
N ARG A 131 10.88 26.88 13.07
CA ARG A 131 10.47 27.88 12.08
C ARG A 131 11.63 28.64 11.45
N GLU A 132 12.67 28.95 12.23
CA GLU A 132 13.90 29.55 11.70
C GLU A 132 14.60 28.65 10.67
N ILE A 133 14.45 27.32 10.76
CA ILE A 133 15.06 26.38 9.84
C ILE A 133 14.22 26.21 8.55
N VAL A 134 12.91 26.08 8.66
CA VAL A 134 12.03 25.69 7.52
C VAL A 134 11.11 26.81 7.05
N GLY A 135 11.01 27.92 7.79
CA GLY A 135 10.06 29.01 7.61
C GLY A 135 8.78 28.80 8.40
N ASP A 136 8.12 29.92 8.77
CA ASP A 136 6.96 29.97 9.67
C ASP A 136 5.82 29.05 9.23
N LYS A 137 5.59 28.95 7.95
CA LYS A 137 4.53 28.14 7.35
C LYS A 137 4.75 26.65 7.55
N TRP A 138 6.00 26.18 7.72
CA TRP A 138 6.37 24.77 7.56
C TRP A 138 6.78 24.09 8.87
N ALA A 139 6.52 24.74 10.02
CA ALA A 139 6.59 24.14 11.33
C ALA A 139 5.36 24.54 12.18
N THR A 140 4.77 23.56 12.86
CA THR A 140 3.57 23.76 13.69
C THR A 140 3.47 22.72 14.81
N ASN A 141 2.87 23.14 15.94
CA ASN A 141 2.43 22.28 17.04
C ASN A 141 0.91 22.31 17.21
N ASP A 142 0.17 22.87 16.25
CA ASP A 142 -1.28 23.00 16.32
C ASP A 142 -1.95 21.60 16.33
N PRO A 143 -2.74 21.27 17.39
CA PRO A 143 -3.33 19.94 17.52
C PRO A 143 -4.27 19.57 16.37
N ASN A 144 -4.90 20.55 15.69
CA ASN A 144 -5.78 20.29 14.54
C ASN A 144 -4.99 19.93 13.27
N ILE A 145 -3.68 20.20 13.24
CA ILE A 145 -2.77 19.68 12.21
C ILE A 145 -2.11 18.39 12.68
N VAL A 146 -1.54 18.38 13.90
CA VAL A 146 -0.84 17.23 14.48
C VAL A 146 -1.68 15.96 14.45
N VAL A 147 -2.97 16.06 14.76
CA VAL A 147 -3.90 14.92 14.76
C VAL A 147 -3.97 14.15 13.45
N SER A 148 -3.68 14.81 12.32
CA SER A 148 -3.69 14.15 11.01
C SER A 148 -2.53 13.17 10.82
N TYR A 149 -1.56 13.15 11.71
CA TYR A 149 -0.41 12.25 11.73
C TYR A 149 -0.60 11.05 12.67
N THR A 150 -1.69 11.00 13.43
CA THR A 150 -2.06 9.80 14.20
C THR A 150 -2.26 8.60 13.26
N ARG A 151 -2.08 7.39 13.78
CA ARG A 151 -2.08 6.12 13.01
C ARG A 151 -0.96 5.95 12.00
N SER A 152 -0.08 6.92 11.81
CA SER A 152 1.06 6.74 10.89
C SER A 152 2.42 6.85 11.59
N ILE A 153 2.52 7.74 12.58
CA ILE A 153 3.78 7.97 13.33
C ILE A 153 3.49 8.42 14.76
N ILE A 154 2.31 8.97 15.02
CA ILE A 154 1.84 9.36 16.35
C ILE A 154 0.85 8.30 16.83
N PRO A 155 1.04 7.72 18.03
CA PRO A 155 0.07 6.79 18.61
C PRO A 155 -1.31 7.45 18.75
N PRO A 156 -2.41 6.72 18.53
CA PRO A 156 -3.75 7.30 18.48
C PRO A 156 -4.22 7.90 19.80
N ASP A 157 -3.72 7.42 20.95
CA ASP A 157 -4.18 7.82 22.28
C ASP A 157 -3.23 8.77 23.02
N THR A 158 -2.33 9.44 22.30
CA THR A 158 -1.30 10.31 22.83
C THR A 158 -1.77 11.76 22.99
N GLU A 159 -1.18 12.51 23.91
CA GLU A 159 -1.33 13.97 24.06
C GLU A 159 -0.68 14.70 22.90
N LEU A 160 -1.47 15.35 22.05
CA LEU A 160 -1.02 15.97 20.79
C LEU A 160 -0.15 17.22 20.98
N ASN A 161 -0.22 17.88 22.11
CA ASN A 161 0.55 19.09 22.46
C ASN A 161 2.05 18.83 22.67
N LYS A 162 2.49 17.58 22.63
CA LYS A 162 3.90 17.17 22.75
C LYS A 162 4.61 17.01 21.41
N TYR A 163 3.94 17.34 20.29
CA TYR A 163 4.49 17.11 18.95
C TYR A 163 4.64 18.39 18.15
N TYR A 164 5.68 18.39 17.34
CA TYR A 164 5.95 19.41 16.32
C TYR A 164 5.98 18.72 14.96
N ILE A 165 5.22 19.24 14.00
CA ILE A 165 5.29 18.79 12.61
C ILE A 165 6.14 19.78 11.85
N VAL A 166 7.19 19.30 11.18
CA VAL A 166 8.10 20.13 10.41
C VAL A 166 8.29 19.57 9.00
N MET A 167 8.22 20.42 7.99
CA MET A 167 8.25 20.04 6.57
C MET A 167 9.47 20.68 5.87
N PRO A 168 10.62 20.00 5.86
CA PRO A 168 11.81 20.48 5.13
C PRO A 168 11.62 20.39 3.61
N GLU A 169 12.31 21.25 2.86
CA GLU A 169 12.37 21.25 1.39
C GLU A 169 13.71 20.79 0.82
N SER A 170 14.70 20.56 1.68
CA SER A 170 16.03 20.09 1.25
C SER A 170 16.65 19.15 2.28
N THR A 171 17.66 18.39 1.84
CA THR A 171 18.49 17.53 2.68
C THR A 171 19.20 18.31 3.79
N GLU A 172 19.66 19.53 3.48
CA GLU A 172 20.33 20.42 4.43
C GLU A 172 19.38 20.88 5.55
N GLN A 173 18.10 21.13 5.22
CA GLN A 173 17.10 21.44 6.25
C GLN A 173 16.84 20.23 7.15
N VAL A 174 16.76 19.01 6.61
CA VAL A 174 16.68 17.77 7.41
C VAL A 174 17.86 17.67 8.38
N SER A 175 19.08 17.86 7.89
CA SER A 175 20.30 17.89 8.73
C SER A 175 20.21 18.92 9.85
N LYS A 176 19.79 20.15 9.55
CA LYS A 176 19.63 21.23 10.54
C LYS A 176 18.57 20.90 11.59
N ILE A 177 17.44 20.33 11.19
CA ILE A 177 16.36 19.90 12.12
C ILE A 177 16.90 18.84 13.10
N ILE A 178 17.62 17.83 12.59
CA ILE A 178 18.19 16.77 13.44
C ILE A 178 19.19 17.34 14.44
N LYS A 179 20.11 18.22 13.98
CA LYS A 179 21.07 18.90 14.86
C LYS A 179 20.38 19.75 15.92
N PHE A 180 19.31 20.45 15.54
CA PHE A 180 18.49 21.24 16.46
C PHE A 180 17.80 20.35 17.48
N ALA A 181 17.14 19.27 17.07
CA ALA A 181 16.49 18.34 17.96
C ALA A 181 17.46 17.71 18.97
N ASN A 182 18.64 17.27 18.50
CA ASN A 182 19.69 16.74 19.36
C ASN A 182 20.19 17.78 20.39
N LYS A 183 20.38 19.02 19.97
CA LYS A 183 20.80 20.11 20.89
C LYS A 183 19.80 20.33 22.01
N HIS A 184 18.51 20.12 21.75
CA HIS A 184 17.43 20.31 22.73
C HIS A 184 16.97 19.02 23.39
N ASN A 185 17.65 17.88 23.14
CA ASN A 185 17.27 16.55 23.62
C ASN A 185 15.82 16.17 23.30
N ILE A 186 15.36 16.49 22.09
CA ILE A 186 14.01 16.18 21.62
C ILE A 186 14.10 15.02 20.64
N PRO A 187 13.34 13.92 20.85
CA PRO A 187 13.29 12.82 19.91
C PRO A 187 12.66 13.27 18.58
N PHE A 188 13.05 12.63 17.50
CA PHE A 188 12.53 12.92 16.17
C PHE A 188 12.34 11.65 15.34
N MET A 189 11.43 11.70 14.39
CA MET A 189 11.21 10.63 13.42
C MET A 189 10.77 11.20 12.08
N ALA A 190 11.31 10.64 11.00
CA ALA A 190 10.90 11.02 9.65
C ALA A 190 9.64 10.27 9.21
N ARG A 191 8.86 10.94 8.38
CA ARG A 191 7.68 10.39 7.73
C ARG A 191 7.57 10.94 6.30
N SER A 192 7.15 10.11 5.36
CA SER A 192 6.71 10.60 4.04
C SER A 192 5.24 10.22 3.77
N GLY A 193 4.93 9.09 3.16
CA GLY A 193 3.57 8.72 2.82
C GLY A 193 2.69 8.29 3.98
N GLY A 194 3.25 7.57 4.94
CA GLY A 194 2.51 6.91 6.02
C GLY A 194 1.57 5.81 5.51
N THR A 195 1.84 5.26 4.32
CA THR A 195 1.03 4.21 3.69
C THR A 195 1.44 2.81 4.11
N THR A 196 2.67 2.62 4.56
CA THR A 196 3.17 1.34 5.09
C THR A 196 2.29 0.86 6.26
N CYS A 197 1.84 1.79 7.09
CA CYS A 197 0.89 1.49 8.15
C CYS A 197 -0.46 0.95 7.67
N SER A 198 -0.81 1.08 6.40
CA SER A 198 -2.04 0.51 5.84
C SER A 198 -1.84 -0.87 5.23
N VAL A 199 -0.60 -1.26 4.97
CA VAL A 199 -0.27 -2.54 4.33
C VAL A 199 0.36 -3.54 5.32
N THR A 200 1.21 -3.05 6.23
CA THR A 200 1.93 -3.90 7.18
C THR A 200 1.51 -3.66 8.63
N ALA A 201 0.62 -2.71 8.83
CA ALA A 201 0.25 -2.29 10.16
C ALA A 201 -0.59 -3.32 10.91
N SER A 202 0.10 -4.28 11.42
CA SER A 202 -0.28 -4.70 12.74
C SER A 202 -0.17 -3.47 13.66
N TYR A 203 -1.08 -3.33 14.58
CA TYR A 203 -1.01 -2.38 15.69
C TYR A 203 0.37 -2.39 16.37
N VAL A 204 1.04 -3.50 16.33
CA VAL A 204 2.40 -3.78 16.76
C VAL A 204 3.45 -2.92 16.05
N LEU A 205 3.42 -2.87 14.72
CA LEU A 205 4.38 -2.07 13.98
C LEU A 205 4.14 -0.57 14.16
N ILE A 206 2.90 -0.15 14.30
CA ILE A 206 2.59 1.26 14.62
C ILE A 206 3.26 1.63 15.94
N LYS A 207 3.19 0.78 16.98
CA LYS A 207 3.80 1.04 18.28
C LYS A 207 5.34 1.05 18.22
N ALA A 208 5.93 0.14 17.44
CA ALA A 208 7.39 0.06 17.27
C ALA A 208 7.96 1.23 16.44
N PHE A 209 7.17 1.81 15.53
CA PHE A 209 7.56 2.94 14.67
C PHE A 209 6.86 4.24 15.05
N SER A 210 6.30 4.34 16.22
CA SER A 210 5.65 5.56 16.69
C SER A 210 6.60 6.38 17.54
N LEU A 211 6.34 7.68 17.54
CA LEU A 211 7.04 8.67 18.33
C LEU A 211 6.14 9.08 19.50
N ASP A 212 6.57 8.88 20.75
CA ASP A 212 5.76 9.22 21.93
C ASP A 212 5.63 10.73 22.16
N HIS A 213 6.61 11.51 21.69
CA HIS A 213 6.63 12.97 21.68
C HIS A 213 7.78 13.46 20.80
N GLY A 214 7.78 14.73 20.41
CA GLY A 214 8.90 15.35 19.72
C GLY A 214 8.63 15.79 18.28
N VAL A 215 9.63 15.71 17.43
CA VAL A 215 9.58 16.29 16.08
C VAL A 215 9.27 15.23 15.02
N VAL A 216 8.13 15.38 14.35
CA VAL A 216 7.78 14.63 13.14
C VAL A 216 8.33 15.38 11.93
N ILE A 217 9.32 14.82 11.25
CA ILE A 217 9.93 15.37 10.05
C ILE A 217 9.17 14.84 8.84
N ASP A 218 8.25 15.64 8.31
CA ASP A 218 7.43 15.27 7.13
C ASP A 218 8.16 15.61 5.83
N LEU A 219 8.58 14.58 5.08
CA LEU A 219 9.42 14.69 3.90
C LEU A 219 8.64 15.01 2.60
N LEU A 220 7.33 15.27 2.68
CA LEU A 220 6.47 15.45 1.50
C LEU A 220 6.88 16.60 0.58
N ARG A 221 7.69 17.58 1.04
CA ARG A 221 8.20 18.67 0.22
C ARG A 221 9.48 18.33 -0.55
N LEU A 222 10.14 17.21 -0.28
CA LEU A 222 11.33 16.78 -1.06
C LEU A 222 10.87 16.20 -2.41
N LYS A 223 10.48 17.05 -3.34
CA LYS A 223 9.75 16.70 -4.59
C LYS A 223 10.64 16.64 -5.84
N LYS A 224 11.96 16.55 -5.67
CA LYS A 224 12.87 16.42 -6.82
C LYS A 224 12.52 15.13 -7.59
N LEU A 225 12.33 15.26 -8.90
CA LEU A 225 12.05 14.13 -9.81
C LEU A 225 12.63 14.49 -11.19
N GLU A 226 13.69 13.79 -11.58
CA GLU A 226 14.39 13.97 -12.84
C GLU A 226 14.58 12.60 -13.50
N ILE A 227 14.12 12.45 -14.75
CA ILE A 227 14.33 11.24 -15.53
C ILE A 227 15.54 11.43 -16.42
N HIS A 228 16.44 10.47 -16.44
CA HIS A 228 17.66 10.44 -17.25
C HIS A 228 17.56 9.27 -18.27
N PRO A 229 16.90 9.47 -19.42
CA PRO A 229 16.62 8.39 -20.38
C PRO A 229 17.89 7.74 -20.93
N GLU A 230 18.94 8.52 -21.12
CA GLU A 230 20.23 8.06 -21.69
C GLU A 230 20.97 7.05 -20.80
N SER A 231 20.81 7.17 -19.48
CA SER A 231 21.35 6.23 -18.50
C SER A 231 20.32 5.25 -17.95
N SER A 232 19.06 5.37 -18.38
CA SER A 232 17.92 4.60 -17.83
C SER A 232 17.87 4.69 -16.30
N THR A 233 17.95 5.92 -15.76
CA THR A 233 17.87 6.18 -14.32
C THR A 233 16.91 7.34 -14.01
N ALA A 234 16.57 7.49 -12.73
CA ALA A 234 15.85 8.65 -12.24
C ALA A 234 16.42 9.12 -10.90
N THR A 235 16.46 10.44 -10.70
CA THR A 235 16.71 11.05 -9.39
C THR A 235 15.36 11.31 -8.72
N VAL A 236 15.18 10.79 -7.50
CA VAL A 236 13.89 10.74 -6.80
C VAL A 236 14.03 11.24 -5.37
N GLY A 237 13.38 12.36 -5.04
CA GLY A 237 13.27 12.88 -3.68
C GLY A 237 12.27 12.13 -2.81
N ALA A 238 12.45 12.17 -1.49
CA ALA A 238 11.65 11.42 -0.53
C ALA A 238 10.14 11.76 -0.53
N GLY A 239 9.76 12.92 -1.04
CA GLY A 239 8.37 13.34 -1.18
C GLY A 239 7.67 12.85 -2.46
N VAL A 240 8.38 12.18 -3.36
CA VAL A 240 7.84 11.68 -4.65
C VAL A 240 7.11 10.36 -4.43
N THR A 241 5.89 10.25 -4.95
CA THR A 241 5.13 9.00 -4.91
C THR A 241 5.59 8.02 -5.99
N THR A 242 5.36 6.73 -5.76
CA THR A 242 5.65 5.70 -6.78
C THR A 242 4.88 5.95 -8.07
N PHE A 243 3.64 6.45 -7.97
CA PHE A 243 2.84 6.82 -9.12
C PHE A 243 3.44 8.00 -9.92
N GLU A 244 3.92 9.05 -9.23
CA GLU A 244 4.56 10.20 -9.88
C GLU A 244 5.81 9.77 -10.65
N LEU A 245 6.66 8.94 -10.03
CA LEU A 245 7.85 8.38 -10.67
C LEU A 245 7.48 7.51 -11.89
N GLN A 246 6.55 6.57 -11.70
CA GLN A 246 6.12 5.67 -12.78
C GLN A 246 5.54 6.44 -13.96
N LYS A 247 4.69 7.45 -13.70
CA LYS A 247 4.11 8.29 -14.75
C LYS A 247 5.17 9.09 -15.50
N ALA A 248 6.16 9.64 -14.80
CA ALA A 248 7.27 10.36 -15.43
C ALA A 248 8.13 9.42 -16.28
N ALA A 249 8.46 8.23 -15.78
CA ALA A 249 9.25 7.24 -16.51
C ALA A 249 8.53 6.73 -17.77
N TYR A 250 7.22 6.45 -17.69
CA TYR A 250 6.40 5.98 -18.82
C TYR A 250 6.37 6.98 -19.99
N ALA A 251 6.50 8.27 -19.74
CA ALA A 251 6.61 9.27 -20.79
C ALA A 251 7.87 9.08 -21.67
N HIS A 252 8.85 8.34 -21.16
CA HIS A 252 10.10 7.99 -21.85
C HIS A 252 10.17 6.51 -22.25
N LYS A 253 9.04 5.77 -22.23
CA LYS A 253 8.99 4.32 -22.42
C LYS A 253 9.87 3.55 -21.43
N LEU A 254 9.98 4.07 -20.24
CA LEU A 254 10.70 3.46 -19.11
C LEU A 254 9.74 3.21 -17.95
N ARG A 255 10.08 2.28 -17.07
CA ARG A 255 9.39 2.02 -15.81
C ARG A 255 10.35 1.94 -14.65
N ALA A 256 9.90 2.35 -13.47
CA ALA A 256 10.55 2.02 -12.22
C ALA A 256 9.97 0.72 -11.64
N LEU A 257 10.74 0.03 -10.82
CA LEU A 257 10.20 -1.02 -9.96
C LEU A 257 9.40 -0.33 -8.85
N VAL A 258 8.08 -0.53 -8.81
CA VAL A 258 7.19 0.23 -7.93
C VAL A 258 6.42 -0.68 -6.96
N ALA A 259 6.15 -0.13 -5.79
CA ALA A 259 5.19 -0.64 -4.82
C ALA A 259 3.79 -0.06 -5.07
N GLU A 260 2.96 0.06 -4.03
CA GLU A 260 1.61 0.62 -4.14
C GLU A 260 1.66 2.06 -4.68
N ALA A 261 0.71 2.38 -5.56
CA ALA A 261 0.66 3.64 -6.29
C ALA A 261 0.73 4.89 -5.39
N GLY A 262 0.06 4.86 -4.23
CA GLY A 262 0.01 5.97 -3.27
C GLY A 262 1.20 6.05 -2.31
N ALA A 263 2.12 5.08 -2.32
CA ALA A 263 3.30 5.06 -1.47
C ALA A 263 4.36 6.06 -1.98
N HIS A 264 5.31 6.43 -1.10
CA HIS A 264 6.44 7.28 -1.46
C HIS A 264 7.68 6.44 -1.69
N TYR A 265 8.37 6.68 -2.81
CA TYR A 265 9.40 5.77 -3.30
C TYR A 265 10.55 5.57 -2.31
N CYS A 266 11.18 6.66 -1.85
CA CYS A 266 12.28 6.57 -0.88
C CYS A 266 11.86 5.95 0.47
N SER A 267 10.61 6.18 0.91
CA SER A 267 10.08 5.57 2.13
C SER A 267 9.92 4.05 1.97
N ASN A 268 9.50 3.57 0.81
CA ASN A 268 9.44 2.14 0.53
C ASN A 268 10.82 1.50 0.54
N ILE A 269 11.83 2.19 -0.01
CA ILE A 269 13.22 1.78 0.13
C ILE A 269 13.59 1.60 1.60
N ALA A 270 13.29 2.63 2.40
CA ALA A 270 13.72 2.67 3.80
C ALA A 270 12.99 1.67 4.70
N THR A 271 11.76 1.31 4.40
CA THR A 271 10.91 0.56 5.34
C THR A 271 10.63 -0.89 4.95
N THR A 272 10.49 -1.19 3.67
CA THR A 272 10.01 -2.51 3.24
C THR A 272 10.95 -3.23 2.30
N GLY A 273 11.87 -2.51 1.64
CA GLY A 273 12.76 -3.08 0.65
C GLY A 273 12.03 -3.94 -0.36
N ILE A 274 10.87 -3.51 -0.79
CA ILE A 274 9.81 -4.30 -1.38
C ILE A 274 10.30 -5.18 -2.51
N ILE A 275 9.91 -6.43 -2.44
CA ILE A 275 9.97 -7.37 -3.52
C ILE A 275 8.70 -7.20 -4.35
N SER A 276 8.88 -6.91 -5.62
CA SER A 276 7.79 -6.73 -6.57
C SER A 276 7.59 -8.00 -7.38
N THR A 277 6.41 -8.20 -7.94
CA THR A 277 6.12 -9.26 -8.92
C THR A 277 6.99 -9.18 -10.19
N TRP A 278 7.71 -8.09 -10.38
CA TRP A 278 8.75 -7.88 -11.42
C TRP A 278 10.13 -8.40 -11.00
N GLY A 279 10.24 -8.99 -9.80
CA GLY A 279 11.52 -9.31 -9.17
C GLY A 279 12.31 -10.38 -9.89
N ASN A 280 11.67 -11.34 -10.59
CA ASN A 280 12.39 -12.34 -11.37
C ASN A 280 13.20 -11.72 -12.52
N THR A 281 12.66 -10.68 -13.14
CA THR A 281 13.29 -10.01 -14.30
C THR A 281 14.22 -8.87 -13.88
N TYR A 282 13.81 -8.07 -12.89
CA TYR A 282 14.50 -6.83 -12.56
C TYR A 282 15.17 -6.85 -11.18
N GLY A 283 15.14 -7.97 -10.49
CA GLY A 283 15.70 -8.11 -9.15
C GLY A 283 14.80 -7.54 -8.05
N ALA A 284 15.31 -7.55 -6.83
CA ALA A 284 14.68 -6.90 -5.70
C ALA A 284 14.84 -5.36 -5.79
N PHE A 285 14.12 -4.63 -4.93
CA PHE A 285 14.28 -3.17 -4.88
C PHE A 285 15.72 -2.72 -4.74
N ALA A 286 16.44 -3.50 -4.06
CA ALA A 286 17.83 -3.40 -3.81
C ALA A 286 18.71 -3.32 -5.02
N ASP A 287 18.47 -4.18 -5.92
CA ASP A 287 19.21 -4.24 -7.17
C ASP A 287 18.93 -3.02 -8.06
N ASN A 288 17.89 -2.27 -7.70
CA ASN A 288 17.39 -1.12 -8.46
C ASN A 288 17.89 0.24 -7.95
N PHE A 289 18.76 0.29 -6.93
CA PHE A 289 19.41 1.53 -6.53
C PHE A 289 20.75 1.70 -7.20
N VAL A 290 21.02 2.95 -7.59
CA VAL A 290 22.34 3.38 -8.08
C VAL A 290 23.05 4.14 -6.98
N ASP A 291 22.34 5.06 -6.29
CA ASP A 291 22.90 5.89 -5.24
C ASP A 291 21.79 6.35 -4.26
N ILE A 292 22.18 6.66 -3.02
CA ILE A 292 21.29 7.15 -1.98
C ILE A 292 21.95 8.30 -1.24
N THR A 293 21.21 9.39 -1.05
CA THR A 293 21.55 10.49 -0.15
C THR A 293 20.73 10.35 1.12
N GLN A 294 21.40 10.31 2.26
CA GLN A 294 20.77 10.14 3.57
C GLN A 294 21.34 11.09 4.61
N VAL A 295 20.59 11.29 5.69
CA VAL A 295 21.01 12.04 6.88
C VAL A 295 20.94 11.10 8.07
N ASP A 296 22.05 10.99 8.82
CA ASP A 296 22.13 10.13 10.01
C ASP A 296 21.53 10.80 11.27
N GLU A 297 21.53 10.07 12.39
CA GLU A 297 21.02 10.53 13.69
C GLU A 297 21.80 11.73 14.27
N LYS A 298 22.99 12.05 13.74
CA LYS A 298 23.80 13.22 14.12
C LYS A 298 23.57 14.39 13.18
N GLY A 299 22.77 14.20 12.14
CA GLY A 299 22.54 15.20 11.10
C GLY A 299 23.70 15.31 10.12
N ILE A 300 24.49 14.25 9.92
CA ILE A 300 25.54 14.19 8.89
C ILE A 300 24.89 13.71 7.60
N ILE A 301 25.10 14.47 6.54
CA ILE A 301 24.66 14.11 5.19
C ILE A 301 25.70 13.19 4.58
N THR A 302 25.26 12.06 4.04
CA THR A 302 26.11 11.11 3.33
C THR A 302 25.45 10.73 2.02
N LYS A 303 26.22 10.82 0.95
CA LYS A 303 25.89 10.24 -0.35
C LYS A 303 26.73 8.99 -0.52
N HIS A 304 26.12 7.86 -0.86
CA HIS A 304 26.81 6.56 -0.85
C HIS A 304 27.98 6.53 -1.85
N SER A 305 27.81 7.13 -3.02
CA SER A 305 28.89 7.27 -4.01
C SER A 305 30.11 8.04 -3.49
N ASP A 306 29.91 9.04 -2.64
CA ASP A 306 31.00 9.87 -2.10
C ASP A 306 31.88 9.09 -1.10
N VAL A 307 31.34 8.04 -0.48
CA VAL A 307 32.07 7.17 0.46
C VAL A 307 32.48 5.84 -0.17
N GLY A 308 32.39 5.71 -1.50
CA GLY A 308 32.82 4.52 -2.24
C GLY A 308 31.84 3.36 -2.23
N ILE A 309 30.62 3.54 -1.71
CA ILE A 309 29.55 2.57 -1.76
C ILE A 309 28.76 2.77 -3.04
N LEU A 310 29.14 2.07 -4.10
CA LEU A 310 28.52 2.17 -5.42
C LEU A 310 27.20 1.39 -5.53
N ASN A 311 27.04 0.38 -4.69
CA ASN A 311 25.82 -0.41 -4.58
C ASN A 311 25.48 -0.55 -3.10
N PRO A 312 24.39 0.02 -2.59
CA PRO A 312 23.98 -0.08 -1.19
C PRO A 312 23.84 -1.51 -0.68
N TYR A 313 23.77 -2.46 -1.58
CA TYR A 313 23.65 -3.90 -1.29
C TYR A 313 24.97 -4.64 -1.25
N ALA A 314 25.93 -4.22 -2.03
CA ALA A 314 27.28 -4.79 -1.98
C ALA A 314 28.02 -4.36 -0.70
N ALA A 315 27.52 -3.37 0.02
CA ALA A 315 28.03 -3.06 1.34
C ALA A 315 27.65 -4.20 2.30
N GLU A 316 28.61 -4.66 3.10
CA GLU A 316 28.45 -5.70 4.15
C GLU A 316 27.28 -5.48 5.11
N THR A 317 26.66 -4.36 5.01
CA THR A 317 25.56 -3.90 5.85
C THR A 317 24.21 -4.36 5.33
N GLY A 318 24.18 -4.94 4.15
CA GLY A 318 23.00 -5.53 3.56
C GLY A 318 21.78 -4.59 3.52
N PHE A 319 20.72 -5.12 3.03
CA PHE A 319 19.39 -4.56 2.96
C PHE A 319 18.95 -3.80 4.23
N ALA A 320 19.17 -4.38 5.41
CA ALA A 320 18.71 -3.82 6.68
C ALA A 320 19.35 -2.48 7.04
N ASN A 321 20.60 -2.24 6.69
CA ASN A 321 21.28 -0.99 7.07
C ASN A 321 20.89 0.21 6.22
N VAL A 322 20.49 -0.02 4.97
CA VAL A 322 20.01 1.05 4.09
C VAL A 322 18.53 1.30 4.32
N THR A 323 17.75 0.23 4.54
CA THR A 323 16.31 0.28 4.44
C THR A 323 15.57 0.31 5.78
N MET A 324 16.18 -0.25 6.84
CA MET A 324 15.47 -0.52 8.09
C MET A 324 16.03 0.18 9.32
N THR A 325 16.94 1.13 9.13
CA THR A 325 17.51 1.85 10.28
C THR A 325 16.70 3.14 10.50
N PRO A 326 15.87 3.24 11.54
CA PRO A 326 15.08 4.43 11.85
C PRO A 326 15.94 5.70 12.02
N SER A 327 17.22 5.50 12.33
CA SER A 327 18.21 6.56 12.55
C SER A 327 18.73 7.20 11.25
N LYS A 328 18.43 6.65 10.07
CA LYS A 328 18.93 7.20 8.79
C LYS A 328 17.75 7.60 7.91
N ILE A 329 17.69 8.87 7.57
CA ILE A 329 16.61 9.45 6.77
C ILE A 329 17.09 9.58 5.32
N ILE A 330 16.51 8.78 4.42
CA ILE A 330 16.75 8.89 2.98
C ILE A 330 16.00 10.12 2.46
N THR A 331 16.75 11.07 1.89
CA THR A 331 16.18 12.30 1.34
C THR A 331 16.08 12.29 -0.17
N GLU A 332 16.97 11.55 -0.85
CA GLU A 332 17.02 11.41 -2.30
C GLU A 332 17.61 10.04 -2.66
N ALA A 333 17.18 9.45 -3.77
CA ALA A 333 17.78 8.26 -4.35
C ALA A 333 17.95 8.42 -5.86
N ILE A 334 18.98 7.78 -6.44
CA ILE A 334 19.09 7.53 -7.87
C ILE A 334 18.73 6.07 -8.10
N VAL A 335 17.76 5.83 -8.98
CA VAL A 335 17.18 4.51 -9.20
C VAL A 335 17.26 4.09 -10.66
N LYS A 336 17.37 2.78 -10.91
CA LYS A 336 17.31 2.21 -12.25
C LYS A 336 15.89 2.29 -12.81
N LEU A 337 15.82 2.49 -14.11
CA LEU A 337 14.61 2.38 -14.90
C LEU A 337 14.77 1.24 -15.91
N HIS A 338 13.68 0.60 -16.26
CA HIS A 338 13.64 -0.53 -17.18
C HIS A 338 12.75 -0.22 -18.38
N PRO A 339 12.96 -0.83 -19.55
CA PRO A 339 12.17 -0.55 -20.74
C PRO A 339 10.71 -0.99 -20.59
N VAL A 340 9.82 -0.25 -21.23
CA VAL A 340 8.43 -0.61 -21.48
C VAL A 340 8.32 -1.03 -22.95
N PHE A 341 7.79 -2.22 -23.21
CA PHE A 341 7.60 -2.74 -24.56
C PHE A 341 6.23 -2.36 -25.09
N ASP A 342 6.13 -2.08 -26.41
CA ASP A 342 4.87 -1.62 -27.02
C ASP A 342 3.81 -2.74 -27.12
N ASP A 343 4.21 -4.00 -27.00
CA ASP A 343 3.39 -5.19 -27.13
C ASP A 343 3.14 -5.93 -25.80
N GLU A 344 3.30 -5.23 -24.69
CA GLU A 344 3.02 -5.81 -23.37
C GLU A 344 1.55 -6.19 -23.20
N VAL A 345 1.33 -7.38 -22.71
CA VAL A 345 0.00 -7.95 -22.47
C VAL A 345 -0.05 -8.66 -21.12
N ALA A 346 -1.27 -8.79 -20.60
CA ALA A 346 -1.55 -9.60 -19.42
C ALA A 346 -2.21 -10.91 -19.83
N VAL A 347 -1.73 -12.03 -19.30
CA VAL A 347 -2.36 -13.33 -19.41
C VAL A 347 -2.39 -14.00 -18.02
N PHE A 348 -3.53 -14.61 -17.69
CA PHE A 348 -3.72 -15.30 -16.42
C PHE A 348 -4.01 -16.77 -16.69
N VAL A 349 -3.32 -17.66 -15.96
CA VAL A 349 -3.54 -19.11 -16.04
C VAL A 349 -4.28 -19.55 -14.78
N PRO A 350 -5.50 -20.07 -14.90
CA PRO A 350 -6.31 -20.48 -13.75
C PRO A 350 -5.94 -21.89 -13.27
N PHE A 351 -5.98 -22.11 -11.94
CA PHE A 351 -5.69 -23.39 -11.31
C PHE A 351 -6.64 -23.70 -10.15
N THR A 352 -6.94 -24.99 -9.99
CA THR A 352 -7.63 -25.51 -8.80
C THR A 352 -6.65 -25.73 -7.65
N HIS A 353 -5.46 -26.25 -7.92
CA HIS A 353 -4.48 -26.64 -6.90
C HIS A 353 -3.28 -25.70 -6.88
N LEU A 354 -2.86 -25.29 -5.69
CA LEU A 354 -1.71 -24.39 -5.49
C LEU A 354 -0.40 -25.00 -6.01
N LYS A 355 -0.20 -26.29 -5.84
CA LYS A 355 1.01 -27.00 -6.29
C LYS A 355 1.21 -26.89 -7.81
N ASP A 356 0.11 -26.94 -8.57
CA ASP A 356 0.16 -26.82 -10.03
C ASP A 356 0.46 -25.38 -10.45
N ALA A 357 -0.17 -24.38 -9.78
CA ALA A 357 0.11 -22.98 -9.98
C ALA A 357 1.59 -22.64 -9.67
N LEU A 358 2.12 -23.14 -8.56
CA LEU A 358 3.55 -22.96 -8.21
C LEU A 358 4.47 -23.64 -9.21
N SER A 359 4.13 -24.85 -9.67
CA SER A 359 4.92 -25.56 -10.68
C SER A 359 4.99 -24.77 -11.98
N MET A 360 3.87 -24.19 -12.42
CA MET A 360 3.84 -23.31 -13.59
C MET A 360 4.65 -22.03 -13.35
N LEU A 361 4.48 -21.36 -12.22
CA LEU A 361 5.21 -20.15 -11.85
C LEU A 361 6.72 -20.37 -11.91
N LEU A 362 7.22 -21.45 -11.28
CA LEU A 362 8.66 -21.78 -11.25
C LEU A 362 9.19 -22.16 -12.63
N LYS A 363 8.38 -22.85 -13.44
CA LYS A 363 8.73 -23.18 -14.82
C LYS A 363 8.92 -21.94 -15.67
N LEU A 364 8.06 -20.94 -15.51
CA LEU A 364 8.18 -19.63 -16.19
C LEU A 364 9.38 -18.84 -15.65
N GLY A 365 9.53 -18.76 -14.31
CA GLY A 365 10.64 -18.04 -13.69
C GLY A 365 12.02 -18.56 -14.08
N LYS A 366 12.18 -19.92 -14.15
CA LYS A 366 13.44 -20.55 -14.56
C LYS A 366 13.76 -20.39 -16.05
N ARG A 367 12.80 -19.96 -16.85
CA ARG A 367 12.96 -19.72 -18.29
C ARG A 367 12.97 -18.25 -18.64
N ASP A 368 12.88 -17.38 -17.64
CA ASP A 368 12.75 -15.92 -17.81
C ASP A 368 11.61 -15.53 -18.76
N VAL A 369 10.48 -16.26 -18.69
CA VAL A 369 9.28 -15.99 -19.46
C VAL A 369 8.36 -15.08 -18.66
N GLY A 370 8.09 -13.89 -19.20
CA GLY A 370 7.28 -12.87 -18.56
C GLY A 370 8.10 -11.85 -17.77
N LEU A 371 7.69 -10.61 -17.84
CA LEU A 371 8.31 -9.46 -17.16
C LEU A 371 7.87 -9.35 -15.69
N SER A 372 6.64 -9.74 -15.41
CA SER A 372 6.07 -9.79 -14.05
C SER A 372 5.31 -11.09 -13.88
N LEU A 373 5.65 -11.81 -12.82
CA LEU A 373 5.13 -13.14 -12.52
C LEU A 373 4.60 -13.20 -11.09
N ALA A 374 3.39 -13.73 -10.90
CA ALA A 374 2.89 -14.02 -9.56
C ALA A 374 1.83 -15.13 -9.56
N VAL A 375 1.78 -15.92 -8.48
CA VAL A 375 0.56 -16.65 -8.09
C VAL A 375 -0.26 -15.73 -7.21
N LEU A 376 -1.54 -15.59 -7.53
CA LEU A 376 -2.55 -14.85 -6.77
C LEU A 376 -3.69 -15.78 -6.38
N SER A 377 -4.33 -15.53 -5.25
CA SER A 377 -5.56 -16.22 -4.87
C SER A 377 -6.77 -15.72 -5.67
N ALA A 378 -7.81 -16.54 -5.77
CA ALA A 378 -9.10 -16.14 -6.36
C ALA A 378 -9.68 -14.90 -5.69
N LYS A 379 -9.45 -14.72 -4.38
CA LYS A 379 -9.82 -13.53 -3.62
C LYS A 379 -9.15 -12.26 -4.18
N TYR A 380 -7.85 -12.29 -4.41
CA TYR A 380 -7.11 -11.18 -5.01
C TYR A 380 -7.62 -10.85 -6.39
N LEU A 381 -7.81 -11.86 -7.24
CA LEU A 381 -8.37 -11.66 -8.57
C LEU A 381 -9.74 -10.98 -8.50
N ALA A 382 -10.62 -11.48 -7.63
CA ALA A 382 -11.96 -10.93 -7.46
C ALA A 382 -11.94 -9.48 -6.96
N GLU A 383 -11.11 -9.16 -5.96
CA GLU A 383 -11.02 -7.81 -5.42
C GLU A 383 -10.40 -6.81 -6.40
N PHE A 384 -9.38 -7.22 -7.15
CA PHE A 384 -8.74 -6.36 -8.14
C PHE A 384 -9.71 -5.98 -9.27
N LEU A 385 -10.44 -6.94 -9.80
CA LEU A 385 -11.32 -6.72 -10.95
C LEU A 385 -12.62 -6.01 -10.59
N SER A 386 -13.14 -6.21 -9.40
CA SER A 386 -14.48 -5.77 -9.03
C SER A 386 -14.54 -4.30 -8.60
N PRO A 387 -15.56 -3.54 -9.02
CA PRO A 387 -15.72 -2.14 -8.64
C PRO A 387 -16.21 -1.97 -7.19
N THR A 388 -16.87 -2.98 -6.61
CA THR A 388 -17.41 -2.93 -5.24
C THR A 388 -17.05 -4.19 -4.44
N LEU A 389 -17.07 -4.08 -3.11
CA LEU A 389 -16.80 -5.21 -2.22
C LEU A 389 -17.84 -6.33 -2.37
N GLN A 390 -19.12 -5.98 -2.60
CA GLN A 390 -20.17 -6.99 -2.81
C GLN A 390 -19.93 -7.80 -4.08
N ILE A 391 -19.60 -7.12 -5.18
CA ILE A 391 -19.28 -7.78 -6.46
C ILE A 391 -18.03 -8.67 -6.32
N SER A 392 -17.04 -8.22 -5.55
CA SER A 392 -15.86 -9.02 -5.26
C SER A 392 -16.21 -10.34 -4.57
N ARG A 393 -17.05 -10.29 -3.54
CA ARG A 393 -17.52 -11.48 -2.82
C ARG A 393 -18.30 -12.43 -3.72
N ASP A 394 -19.18 -11.90 -4.57
CA ASP A 394 -19.96 -12.72 -5.50
C ASP A 394 -19.05 -13.37 -6.55
N PHE A 395 -18.05 -12.64 -7.04
CA PHE A 395 -17.09 -13.20 -7.98
C PHE A 395 -16.17 -14.26 -7.33
N GLU A 396 -15.65 -14.01 -6.13
CA GLU A 396 -14.89 -14.99 -5.37
C GLU A 396 -15.72 -16.27 -5.12
N TYR A 397 -17.00 -16.11 -4.78
CA TYR A 397 -17.91 -17.23 -4.61
C TYR A 397 -18.07 -18.05 -5.89
N ILE A 398 -18.23 -17.39 -7.04
CA ILE A 398 -18.30 -18.05 -8.34
C ILE A 398 -17.01 -18.83 -8.62
N CYS A 399 -15.86 -18.17 -8.44
CA CYS A 399 -14.56 -18.81 -8.66
C CYS A 399 -14.42 -20.10 -7.86
N LYS A 400 -14.68 -20.06 -6.56
CA LYS A 400 -14.48 -21.20 -5.67
C LYS A 400 -15.51 -22.31 -5.84
N ASN A 401 -16.80 -21.96 -5.91
CA ASN A 401 -17.88 -22.95 -5.81
C ASN A 401 -18.31 -23.54 -7.15
N TYR A 402 -18.21 -22.80 -8.23
CA TYR A 402 -18.62 -23.27 -9.55
C TYR A 402 -17.44 -23.63 -10.45
N LEU A 403 -16.35 -22.83 -10.41
CA LEU A 403 -15.22 -23.02 -11.30
C LEU A 403 -14.10 -23.84 -10.68
N LYS A 404 -14.11 -24.07 -9.37
CA LYS A 404 -12.97 -24.62 -8.62
C LYS A 404 -11.68 -23.82 -8.85
N LEU A 405 -11.80 -22.55 -9.22
CA LEU A 405 -10.70 -21.62 -9.43
C LEU A 405 -10.25 -21.06 -8.09
N ASN A 406 -9.14 -21.55 -7.57
CA ASN A 406 -8.59 -21.09 -6.32
C ASN A 406 -7.36 -20.20 -6.50
N TRP A 407 -6.63 -20.40 -7.61
CA TRP A 407 -5.36 -19.76 -7.87
C TRP A 407 -5.27 -19.30 -9.32
N VAL A 408 -4.52 -18.23 -9.56
CA VAL A 408 -4.14 -17.79 -10.90
C VAL A 408 -2.65 -17.50 -10.94
N VAL A 409 -1.98 -17.95 -12.01
CA VAL A 409 -0.66 -17.44 -12.35
C VAL A 409 -0.86 -16.21 -13.22
N SER A 410 -0.49 -15.04 -12.68
CA SER A 410 -0.52 -13.78 -13.39
C SER A 410 0.80 -13.58 -14.12
N VAL A 411 0.75 -13.36 -15.41
CA VAL A 411 1.90 -13.08 -16.28
C VAL A 411 1.66 -11.77 -17.00
N ILE A 412 2.56 -10.80 -16.79
CA ILE A 412 2.67 -9.63 -17.65
C ILE A 412 3.95 -9.81 -18.45
N GLY A 413 3.85 -9.75 -19.76
CA GLY A 413 4.98 -9.98 -20.66
C GLY A 413 4.70 -9.44 -22.05
N THR A 414 5.57 -9.76 -22.99
CA THR A 414 5.38 -9.48 -24.41
C THR A 414 4.39 -10.45 -25.03
N LYS A 415 3.98 -10.19 -26.27
CA LYS A 415 3.16 -11.15 -27.05
C LYS A 415 3.86 -12.48 -27.29
N ASP A 416 5.20 -12.50 -27.31
CA ASP A 416 5.95 -13.75 -27.45
C ASP A 416 5.94 -14.53 -26.14
N ASP A 417 6.04 -13.87 -24.99
CA ASP A 417 5.82 -14.51 -23.69
C ASP A 417 4.41 -15.11 -23.59
N GLN A 418 3.39 -14.36 -24.04
CA GLN A 418 2.01 -14.86 -24.05
C GLN A 418 1.88 -16.17 -24.84
N LYS A 419 2.47 -16.28 -26.03
CA LYS A 419 2.43 -17.52 -26.84
C LYS A 419 3.04 -18.70 -26.07
N ILE A 420 4.19 -18.48 -25.41
CA ILE A 420 4.84 -19.53 -24.60
C ILE A 420 3.94 -19.95 -23.45
N VAL A 421 3.29 -18.99 -22.77
CA VAL A 421 2.35 -19.30 -21.68
C VAL A 421 1.15 -20.11 -22.20
N GLU A 422 0.57 -19.72 -23.34
CA GLU A 422 -0.55 -20.43 -23.96
C GLU A 422 -0.19 -21.86 -24.42
N GLU A 423 1.05 -22.09 -24.87
CA GLU A 423 1.54 -23.43 -25.20
C GLU A 423 1.74 -24.33 -23.96
N LEU A 424 2.01 -23.73 -22.81
CA LEU A 424 2.28 -24.44 -21.54
C LEU A 424 1.02 -24.66 -20.71
N ALA A 425 -0.02 -23.88 -20.91
CA ALA A 425 -1.26 -23.87 -20.15
C ALA A 425 -2.38 -24.65 -20.85
N GLU A 426 -3.23 -25.32 -20.10
CA GLU A 426 -4.43 -25.97 -20.65
C GLU A 426 -5.50 -24.98 -21.05
N CYS A 427 -5.59 -23.85 -20.33
CA CYS A 427 -6.49 -22.73 -20.64
C CYS A 427 -5.93 -21.42 -20.06
N THR A 428 -6.34 -20.30 -20.63
CA THR A 428 -5.88 -18.96 -20.25
C THR A 428 -7.02 -17.95 -20.23
N MET A 429 -6.87 -16.94 -19.38
CA MET A 429 -7.66 -15.69 -19.41
C MET A 429 -6.78 -14.61 -20.04
N ASP A 430 -7.05 -14.30 -21.30
CA ASP A 430 -6.31 -13.28 -22.05
C ASP A 430 -6.79 -11.85 -21.72
N GLN A 431 -6.06 -10.85 -22.17
CA GLN A 431 -6.36 -9.45 -21.92
C GLN A 431 -7.77 -9.02 -22.38
N PRO A 432 -8.30 -9.44 -23.57
CA PRO A 432 -9.69 -9.19 -23.94
C PRO A 432 -10.73 -9.74 -22.96
N LEU A 433 -10.52 -10.95 -22.46
CA LEU A 433 -11.41 -11.53 -21.44
C LEU A 433 -11.30 -10.78 -20.10
N MET A 434 -10.10 -10.42 -19.67
CA MET A 434 -9.90 -9.62 -18.46
C MET A 434 -10.62 -8.27 -18.54
N LYS A 435 -10.57 -7.60 -19.70
CA LYS A 435 -11.36 -6.40 -19.97
C LYS A 435 -12.86 -6.66 -19.83
N SER A 436 -13.34 -7.78 -20.38
CA SER A 436 -14.74 -8.18 -20.29
C SER A 436 -15.17 -8.46 -18.86
N LEU A 437 -14.30 -9.07 -18.03
CA LEU A 437 -14.54 -9.30 -16.61
C LEU A 437 -14.64 -7.98 -15.83
N ILE A 438 -13.75 -7.01 -16.10
CA ILE A 438 -13.81 -5.67 -15.46
C ILE A 438 -15.12 -4.95 -15.81
N LEU A 439 -15.47 -4.87 -17.08
CA LEU A 439 -16.66 -4.14 -17.55
C LEU A 439 -17.98 -4.88 -17.25
N GLY A 440 -17.93 -6.21 -17.24
CA GLY A 440 -19.06 -7.09 -16.95
C GLY A 440 -19.23 -7.43 -15.47
N ALA A 441 -18.36 -6.96 -14.60
CA ALA A 441 -18.38 -7.25 -13.16
C ALA A 441 -19.77 -7.06 -12.49
N PRO A 442 -20.59 -6.07 -12.86
CA PRO A 442 -21.96 -5.92 -12.33
C PRO A 442 -22.86 -7.13 -12.54
N ARG A 443 -22.54 -7.98 -13.50
CA ARG A 443 -23.31 -9.19 -13.80
C ARG A 443 -22.98 -10.37 -12.87
N PHE A 444 -21.88 -10.32 -12.11
CA PHE A 444 -21.48 -11.44 -11.26
C PHE A 444 -22.55 -11.83 -10.23
N SER A 445 -23.22 -10.85 -9.62
CA SER A 445 -24.30 -11.15 -8.67
C SER A 445 -25.49 -11.88 -9.32
N ALA A 446 -25.81 -11.55 -10.58
CA ALA A 446 -26.85 -12.24 -11.33
C ALA A 446 -26.40 -13.60 -11.89
N LEU A 447 -25.11 -13.72 -12.23
CA LEU A 447 -24.54 -14.98 -12.71
C LEU A 447 -24.43 -16.02 -11.61
N LYS A 448 -24.17 -15.61 -10.36
CA LYS A 448 -23.96 -16.46 -9.20
C LYS A 448 -25.00 -17.56 -9.02
N ASP A 449 -26.28 -17.25 -9.31
CA ASP A 449 -27.39 -18.18 -9.15
C ASP A 449 -27.94 -18.64 -10.52
N SER A 450 -27.15 -18.50 -11.60
CA SER A 450 -27.59 -18.82 -12.96
C SER A 450 -27.49 -20.32 -13.27
N GLU A 451 -28.43 -20.81 -14.08
CA GLU A 451 -28.39 -22.15 -14.66
C GLU A 451 -27.09 -22.43 -15.42
N PHE A 452 -26.54 -21.40 -16.07
CA PHE A 452 -25.27 -21.49 -16.79
C PHE A 452 -24.13 -21.95 -15.88
N LEU A 453 -23.95 -21.33 -14.71
CA LEU A 453 -22.89 -21.73 -13.77
C LEU A 453 -23.15 -23.08 -13.15
N ARG A 454 -24.42 -23.44 -12.92
CA ARG A 454 -24.79 -24.78 -12.42
C ARG A 454 -24.36 -25.85 -13.43
N ILE A 455 -24.71 -25.70 -14.71
CA ILE A 455 -24.30 -26.64 -15.76
C ILE A 455 -22.77 -26.68 -15.87
N LEU A 456 -22.12 -25.54 -15.85
CA LEU A 456 -20.65 -25.48 -15.91
C LEU A 456 -19.97 -26.21 -14.77
N SER A 457 -20.52 -26.15 -13.56
CA SER A 457 -19.94 -26.82 -12.38
C SER A 457 -20.08 -28.36 -12.42
N GLU A 458 -20.91 -28.89 -13.32
CA GLU A 458 -21.11 -30.33 -13.54
C GLU A 458 -20.08 -30.88 -14.58
N GLU A 459 -19.31 -30.00 -15.27
CA GLU A 459 -18.24 -30.42 -16.15
C GLU A 459 -17.07 -31.04 -15.35
N ASP A 460 -16.38 -32.01 -15.94
CA ASP A 460 -15.20 -32.65 -15.34
C ASP A 460 -14.11 -31.61 -15.04
N ASP A 461 -13.87 -30.68 -15.99
CA ASP A 461 -12.96 -29.54 -15.87
C ASP A 461 -13.69 -28.23 -16.21
N PRO A 462 -14.31 -27.57 -15.23
CA PRO A 462 -15.02 -26.31 -15.45
C PRO A 462 -14.11 -25.18 -15.97
N LEU A 463 -12.82 -25.16 -15.60
CA LEU A 463 -11.88 -24.12 -16.04
C LEU A 463 -11.61 -24.25 -17.54
N LYS A 464 -11.31 -25.44 -17.99
CA LYS A 464 -11.06 -25.71 -19.42
C LYS A 464 -12.32 -25.51 -20.25
N ALA A 465 -13.47 -26.01 -19.78
CA ALA A 465 -14.76 -25.80 -20.44
C ALA A 465 -15.09 -24.32 -20.63
N LEU A 466 -14.80 -23.49 -19.62
CA LEU A 466 -15.08 -22.07 -19.64
C LEU A 466 -14.04 -21.28 -20.45
N PHE A 467 -12.75 -21.48 -20.24
CA PHE A 467 -11.72 -20.58 -20.79
C PHE A 467 -11.10 -21.06 -22.11
N ALA A 468 -11.09 -22.35 -22.39
CA ALA A 468 -10.62 -22.91 -23.66
C ALA A 468 -11.74 -23.52 -24.52
N GLY A 469 -12.92 -23.77 -23.94
CA GLY A 469 -14.04 -24.43 -24.58
C GLY A 469 -15.09 -23.48 -25.18
N PRO A 470 -16.19 -24.05 -25.67
CA PRO A 470 -17.28 -23.29 -26.27
C PRO A 470 -18.04 -22.39 -25.31
N MET A 471 -17.94 -22.66 -23.99
CA MET A 471 -18.61 -21.91 -22.91
C MET A 471 -18.07 -20.48 -22.79
N ARG A 472 -16.85 -20.20 -23.24
CA ARG A 472 -16.25 -18.86 -23.22
C ARG A 472 -17.12 -17.79 -23.92
N LYS A 473 -17.60 -18.08 -25.12
CA LYS A 473 -18.48 -17.16 -25.86
C LYS A 473 -19.79 -16.90 -25.12
N HIS A 474 -20.28 -17.90 -24.41
CA HIS A 474 -21.47 -17.76 -23.59
C HIS A 474 -21.23 -16.87 -22.37
N LEU A 475 -20.08 -17.02 -21.69
CA LEU A 475 -19.64 -16.13 -20.60
C LEU A 475 -19.56 -14.67 -21.09
N GLU A 476 -18.82 -14.42 -22.15
CA GLU A 476 -18.64 -13.07 -22.72
C GLU A 476 -19.98 -12.41 -23.05
N LYS A 477 -20.91 -13.18 -23.65
CA LYS A 477 -22.26 -12.70 -23.92
C LYS A 477 -23.07 -12.44 -22.65
N SER A 478 -22.94 -13.29 -21.65
CA SER A 478 -23.64 -13.14 -20.36
C SER A 478 -23.14 -11.95 -19.55
N LEU A 479 -21.87 -11.62 -19.67
CA LEU A 479 -21.27 -10.43 -19.04
C LEU A 479 -21.77 -9.14 -19.69
N ASP A 480 -22.06 -9.13 -20.98
CA ASP A 480 -22.50 -7.94 -21.74
C ASP A 480 -21.69 -6.67 -21.31
N PRO A 481 -20.35 -6.67 -21.50
CA PRO A 481 -19.48 -5.70 -20.88
C PRO A 481 -19.63 -4.30 -21.45
N SER A 482 -19.98 -3.31 -20.62
CA SER A 482 -20.01 -1.91 -21.04
C SER A 482 -19.60 -0.93 -19.94
N PRO A 483 -18.99 0.22 -20.31
CA PRO A 483 -18.69 1.29 -19.36
C PRO A 483 -19.92 1.83 -18.64
N GLU A 484 -21.09 1.80 -19.27
CA GLU A 484 -22.36 2.22 -18.69
C GLU A 484 -22.78 1.32 -17.54
N GLN A 485 -22.64 0.00 -17.71
CA GLN A 485 -23.08 -0.97 -16.71
C GLN A 485 -22.21 -0.90 -15.47
N VAL A 486 -20.88 -0.91 -15.61
CA VAL A 486 -19.98 -0.82 -14.46
C VAL A 486 -20.11 0.53 -13.75
N ALA A 487 -20.36 1.61 -14.48
CA ALA A 487 -20.59 2.93 -13.88
C ALA A 487 -21.83 2.97 -12.98
N LYS A 488 -22.87 2.19 -13.28
CA LYS A 488 -24.09 2.12 -12.44
C LYS A 488 -23.85 1.53 -11.05
N MET A 489 -22.69 0.89 -10.80
CA MET A 489 -22.32 0.39 -9.47
C MET A 489 -21.86 1.50 -8.53
N TYR A 490 -21.64 2.69 -9.05
CA TYR A 490 -21.27 3.87 -8.27
C TYR A 490 -22.49 4.73 -7.95
N ASP A 491 -22.36 5.60 -6.95
CA ASP A 491 -23.40 6.56 -6.58
C ASP A 491 -23.83 7.39 -7.81
N THR A 492 -25.10 7.77 -7.87
CA THR A 492 -25.72 8.40 -9.04
C THR A 492 -24.96 9.64 -9.53
N ASP A 493 -24.45 10.46 -8.60
CA ASP A 493 -23.68 11.67 -8.91
C ASP A 493 -22.27 11.38 -9.49
N LEU A 494 -21.77 10.15 -9.32
CA LEU A 494 -20.47 9.70 -9.81
C LEU A 494 -20.56 8.88 -11.12
N GLN A 495 -21.73 8.39 -11.50
CA GLN A 495 -21.90 7.49 -12.65
C GLN A 495 -21.40 8.07 -13.98
N GLY A 496 -21.71 9.34 -14.24
CA GLY A 496 -21.25 10.00 -15.46
C GLY A 496 -19.73 10.13 -15.55
N PHE A 497 -19.06 10.29 -14.40
CA PHE A 497 -17.62 10.31 -14.32
C PHE A 497 -17.04 8.90 -14.55
N PHE A 498 -17.53 7.88 -13.84
CA PHE A 498 -17.02 6.51 -13.98
C PHE A 498 -17.29 5.89 -15.35
N LYS A 499 -18.41 6.24 -16.01
CA LYS A 499 -18.61 5.88 -17.42
C LYS A 499 -17.45 6.36 -18.29
N LYS A 500 -17.00 7.62 -18.13
CA LYS A 500 -15.85 8.16 -18.87
C LYS A 500 -14.54 7.46 -18.48
N VAL A 501 -14.35 7.14 -17.19
CA VAL A 501 -13.16 6.41 -16.71
C VAL A 501 -13.07 5.04 -17.38
N TYR A 502 -14.11 4.23 -17.32
CA TYR A 502 -14.10 2.88 -17.91
C TYR A 502 -14.17 2.88 -19.44
N SER A 503 -14.42 4.02 -20.08
CA SER A 503 -14.27 4.18 -21.53
C SER A 503 -12.82 4.41 -21.98
N LYS A 504 -11.90 4.70 -21.05
CA LYS A 504 -10.48 4.86 -21.36
C LYS A 504 -9.82 3.48 -21.48
N PRO A 505 -9.02 3.22 -22.55
CA PRO A 505 -8.37 1.92 -22.74
C PRO A 505 -7.51 1.49 -21.54
N GLU A 506 -6.71 2.40 -21.00
CA GLU A 506 -5.81 2.12 -19.88
C GLU A 506 -6.52 1.68 -18.60
N MET A 507 -7.76 2.11 -18.37
CA MET A 507 -8.53 1.77 -17.16
C MET A 507 -9.16 0.37 -17.19
N THR A 508 -9.00 -0.33 -18.30
CA THR A 508 -9.40 -1.73 -18.48
C THR A 508 -8.24 -2.60 -18.98
N ASP A 509 -7.08 -2.02 -19.12
CA ASP A 509 -5.83 -2.71 -19.44
C ASP A 509 -5.14 -3.17 -18.16
N VAL A 510 -5.18 -4.48 -17.92
CA VAL A 510 -4.62 -5.07 -16.70
C VAL A 510 -3.09 -4.93 -16.65
N ALA A 511 -2.40 -4.98 -17.79
CA ALA A 511 -0.95 -4.79 -17.83
C ALA A 511 -0.58 -3.37 -17.37
N TRP A 512 -1.29 -2.36 -17.89
CA TRP A 512 -1.10 -0.97 -17.47
C TRP A 512 -1.47 -0.75 -16.00
N LEU A 513 -2.65 -1.22 -15.56
CA LEU A 513 -3.11 -1.08 -14.18
C LEU A 513 -2.16 -1.77 -13.19
N HIS A 514 -1.56 -2.89 -13.59
CA HIS A 514 -0.55 -3.60 -12.81
C HIS A 514 0.76 -2.83 -12.76
N ALA A 515 1.26 -2.33 -13.87
CA ALA A 515 2.48 -1.54 -13.93
C ALA A 515 2.44 -0.29 -13.03
N PHE A 516 1.26 0.32 -12.86
CA PHE A 516 1.03 1.45 -11.95
C PHE A 516 0.58 1.04 -10.54
N ARG A 517 0.45 -0.26 -10.25
CA ARG A 517 0.04 -0.79 -8.93
C ARG A 517 -1.24 -0.16 -8.37
N ILE A 518 -2.23 0.08 -9.24
CA ILE A 518 -3.50 0.72 -8.86
C ILE A 518 -4.46 -0.30 -8.24
N LEU A 519 -4.58 -1.49 -8.84
CA LEU A 519 -5.55 -2.51 -8.42
C LEU A 519 -5.31 -3.06 -7.00
N PRO A 520 -4.07 -3.28 -6.54
CA PRO A 520 -3.81 -3.78 -5.19
C PRO A 520 -4.39 -2.89 -4.09
N THR A 521 -4.54 -1.58 -4.32
CA THR A 521 -5.16 -0.67 -3.33
C THR A 521 -6.62 -1.02 -3.01
N ARG A 522 -7.28 -1.80 -3.87
CA ARG A 522 -8.65 -2.28 -3.63
C ARG A 522 -8.75 -3.29 -2.51
N MET A 523 -7.67 -3.95 -2.12
CA MET A 523 -7.61 -4.82 -0.94
C MET A 523 -7.88 -4.06 0.36
N LEU A 524 -7.63 -2.75 0.37
CA LEU A 524 -7.85 -1.84 1.50
C LEU A 524 -9.27 -1.24 1.54
N ARG A 525 -10.25 -1.87 0.92
CA ARG A 525 -11.66 -1.39 0.96
C ARG A 525 -12.22 -1.48 2.36
N GLN A 526 -12.26 -0.34 3.08
CA GLN A 526 -12.87 -0.16 4.41
C GLN A 526 -12.30 -1.08 5.52
N ARG A 527 -11.17 -1.72 5.28
CA ARG A 527 -10.45 -2.61 6.20
C ARG A 527 -8.96 -2.47 5.95
N MET A 528 -8.18 -3.00 6.85
CA MET A 528 -6.72 -3.12 6.69
C MET A 528 -6.32 -4.58 6.62
N PHE A 529 -5.09 -4.83 6.26
CA PHE A 529 -4.48 -6.15 6.39
C PHE A 529 -3.06 -6.04 6.96
N SER A 530 -2.62 -7.12 7.59
CA SER A 530 -1.24 -7.36 7.98
C SER A 530 -0.68 -8.42 7.04
N GLY A 531 0.40 -8.10 6.34
CA GLY A 531 1.01 -8.95 5.31
C GLY A 531 2.38 -9.47 5.73
N PRO A 532 2.47 -10.46 6.66
CA PRO A 532 3.73 -11.15 6.85
C PRO A 532 4.17 -11.84 5.56
N GLY A 533 5.47 -11.85 5.32
CA GLY A 533 6.01 -12.42 4.10
C GLY A 533 7.47 -12.85 4.26
N GLY A 534 7.97 -13.55 3.28
CA GLY A 534 9.37 -13.99 3.29
C GLY A 534 9.82 -14.64 2.00
N SER A 535 11.14 -14.82 1.88
CA SER A 535 11.76 -15.48 0.74
C SER A 535 12.05 -16.95 1.08
N ILE A 536 11.69 -17.85 0.18
CA ILE A 536 11.83 -19.30 0.36
C ILE A 536 12.59 -19.87 -0.83
N TRP A 537 13.54 -20.76 -0.55
CA TRP A 537 14.23 -21.52 -1.59
C TRP A 537 13.30 -22.54 -2.29
N THR A 538 13.37 -22.62 -3.61
CA THR A 538 12.43 -23.40 -4.43
C THR A 538 12.81 -24.87 -4.60
N GLY A 539 13.93 -25.31 -4.05
CA GLY A 539 14.35 -26.71 -4.11
C GLY A 539 13.47 -27.70 -3.33
N ASP A 540 12.58 -27.18 -2.49
CA ASP A 540 11.65 -27.97 -1.67
C ASP A 540 10.23 -27.39 -1.78
N MET A 541 9.44 -27.93 -2.70
CA MET A 541 8.07 -27.52 -2.94
C MET A 541 7.17 -27.76 -1.72
N ASP A 542 7.35 -28.86 -1.02
CA ASP A 542 6.52 -29.21 0.13
C ASP A 542 6.82 -28.25 1.29
N HIS A 543 8.03 -27.72 1.40
CA HIS A 543 8.36 -26.68 2.36
C HIS A 543 7.61 -25.38 2.06
N ILE A 544 7.53 -24.96 0.80
CA ILE A 544 6.72 -23.77 0.40
C ILE A 544 5.25 -23.97 0.78
N LEU A 545 4.69 -25.14 0.47
CA LEU A 545 3.30 -25.45 0.78
C LEU A 545 3.04 -25.48 2.28
N ASN A 546 3.94 -26.06 3.08
CA ASN A 546 3.84 -26.08 4.53
C ASN A 546 3.88 -24.67 5.15
N TRP A 547 4.65 -23.78 4.57
CA TRP A 547 4.70 -22.38 4.98
C TRP A 547 3.36 -21.69 4.79
N ILE A 548 2.78 -21.84 3.61
CA ILE A 548 1.48 -21.26 3.29
C ILE A 548 0.41 -21.84 4.22
N GLN A 549 0.47 -23.16 4.48
CA GLN A 549 -0.47 -23.80 5.39
C GLN A 549 -0.31 -23.29 6.82
N MET A 550 0.91 -23.08 7.30
CA MET A 550 1.16 -22.50 8.63
C MET A 550 0.49 -21.12 8.78
N PHE A 551 0.63 -20.24 7.77
CA PHE A 551 -0.06 -18.94 7.79
C PHE A 551 -1.58 -19.10 7.80
N ALA A 552 -2.12 -20.06 7.03
CA ALA A 552 -3.55 -20.34 7.01
C ALA A 552 -4.04 -20.82 8.37
N ASP A 553 -3.33 -21.77 8.99
CA ASP A 553 -3.68 -22.34 10.30
C ASP A 553 -3.68 -21.27 11.41
N VAL A 554 -2.72 -20.34 11.37
CA VAL A 554 -2.69 -19.21 12.30
C VAL A 554 -3.87 -18.27 12.08
N GLY A 555 -4.23 -17.97 10.83
CA GLY A 555 -5.40 -17.17 10.50
C GLY A 555 -6.71 -17.81 11.01
N ASP A 556 -6.89 -19.10 10.76
CA ASP A 556 -8.04 -19.88 11.23
C ASP A 556 -8.12 -19.92 12.76
N LYS A 557 -7.01 -20.15 13.45
CA LYS A 557 -6.92 -20.17 14.92
C LYS A 557 -7.45 -18.88 15.55
N TYR A 558 -7.09 -17.73 14.98
CA TYR A 558 -7.54 -16.43 15.47
C TYR A 558 -8.83 -15.93 14.82
N GLN A 559 -9.45 -16.73 13.96
CA GLN A 559 -10.72 -16.41 13.28
C GLN A 559 -10.64 -15.08 12.52
N LEU A 560 -9.52 -14.84 11.84
CA LEU A 560 -9.35 -13.72 10.95
C LEU A 560 -9.75 -14.11 9.52
N GLU A 561 -10.25 -13.15 8.77
CA GLU A 561 -10.30 -13.28 7.31
C GLU A 561 -8.87 -13.23 6.79
N HIS A 562 -8.45 -14.23 6.01
CA HIS A 562 -7.08 -14.31 5.52
C HIS A 562 -7.00 -14.88 4.11
N SER A 563 -5.86 -14.70 3.47
CA SER A 563 -5.60 -15.22 2.12
C SER A 563 -4.12 -15.12 1.80
N LEU A 564 -3.63 -16.04 0.98
CA LEU A 564 -2.37 -15.81 0.29
C LEU A 564 -2.50 -14.53 -0.56
N GLY A 565 -1.62 -13.57 -0.33
CA GLY A 565 -1.53 -12.34 -1.07
C GLY A 565 -0.97 -12.58 -2.47
N PHE A 566 0.31 -12.86 -2.53
CA PHE A 566 0.97 -13.28 -3.76
C PHE A 566 2.22 -14.10 -3.49
N ILE A 567 2.63 -14.87 -4.51
CA ILE A 567 3.95 -15.49 -4.57
C ILE A 567 4.59 -15.08 -5.89
N THR A 568 5.82 -14.59 -5.84
CA THR A 568 6.59 -14.20 -7.02
C THR A 568 7.95 -14.90 -7.04
N PRO A 569 8.45 -15.34 -8.21
CA PRO A 569 9.79 -15.89 -8.30
C PRO A 569 10.84 -14.79 -8.22
N LEU A 570 12.00 -15.14 -7.73
CA LEU A 570 13.20 -14.31 -7.65
C LEU A 570 14.41 -15.11 -8.14
N ASP A 571 15.43 -14.40 -8.62
CA ASP A 571 16.70 -15.01 -9.02
C ASP A 571 16.48 -16.23 -9.94
N HIS A 572 15.87 -15.98 -11.10
CA HIS A 572 15.55 -17.01 -12.10
C HIS A 572 14.77 -18.21 -11.51
N GLY A 573 13.87 -17.94 -10.59
CA GLY A 573 13.05 -18.95 -9.92
C GLY A 573 13.80 -19.83 -8.92
N ASN A 574 14.99 -19.43 -8.46
CA ASN A 574 15.71 -20.13 -7.39
C ASN A 574 15.08 -19.88 -6.03
N PHE A 575 14.44 -18.73 -5.86
CA PHE A 575 13.66 -18.35 -4.69
C PHE A 575 12.26 -17.92 -5.10
N VAL A 576 11.33 -17.98 -4.17
CA VAL A 576 10.06 -17.28 -4.23
C VAL A 576 9.97 -16.35 -3.03
N TYR A 577 9.39 -15.17 -3.24
CA TYR A 577 8.90 -14.34 -2.17
C TYR A 577 7.38 -14.53 -2.08
N MET A 578 6.87 -14.67 -0.86
CA MET A 578 5.45 -14.73 -0.60
C MET A 578 5.01 -13.67 0.40
N GLU A 579 3.79 -13.18 0.23
CA GLU A 579 3.08 -12.36 1.18
C GLU A 579 1.76 -13.06 1.52
N TYR A 580 1.47 -13.17 2.81
CA TYR A 580 0.23 -13.74 3.31
C TYR A 580 -0.54 -12.70 4.11
N ASP A 581 -1.82 -12.50 3.83
CA ASP A 581 -2.59 -11.37 4.37
C ASP A 581 -3.63 -11.83 5.37
N TYR A 582 -3.63 -11.15 6.53
CA TYR A 582 -4.66 -11.22 7.55
C TYR A 582 -5.45 -9.91 7.55
N PHE A 583 -6.75 -9.98 7.23
CA PHE A 583 -7.62 -8.82 7.11
C PHE A 583 -8.32 -8.51 8.43
N PHE A 584 -8.46 -7.22 8.75
CA PHE A 584 -9.05 -6.79 10.00
C PHE A 584 -9.75 -5.43 9.92
N ASP A 585 -10.77 -5.23 10.75
CA ASP A 585 -11.31 -3.90 11.02
C ASP A 585 -10.40 -3.19 12.02
N HIS A 586 -9.71 -2.18 11.55
CA HIS A 586 -8.77 -1.39 12.34
C HIS A 586 -9.43 -0.46 13.39
N ASN A 587 -10.76 -0.45 13.46
CA ASN A 587 -11.52 0.26 14.50
C ASN A 587 -12.03 -0.67 15.59
N ASP A 588 -11.85 -1.98 15.41
CA ASP A 588 -12.26 -2.99 16.39
C ASP A 588 -11.05 -3.38 17.25
N PRO A 589 -11.06 -3.06 18.57
CA PRO A 589 -9.97 -3.43 19.46
C PRO A 589 -9.74 -4.94 19.55
N GLU A 590 -10.79 -5.76 19.42
CA GLU A 590 -10.66 -7.23 19.41
C GLU A 590 -9.88 -7.70 18.19
N HIS A 591 -10.15 -7.13 17.01
CA HIS A 591 -9.35 -7.40 15.81
C HIS A 591 -7.91 -6.93 15.98
N GLY A 592 -7.67 -5.80 16.65
CA GLY A 592 -6.33 -5.32 17.00
C GLY A 592 -5.54 -6.34 17.82
N HIS A 593 -6.16 -6.90 18.86
CA HIS A 593 -5.55 -7.96 19.68
C HIS A 593 -5.28 -9.24 18.87
N LYS A 594 -6.24 -9.68 18.06
CA LYS A 594 -6.08 -10.87 17.22
C LYS A 594 -4.91 -10.71 16.25
N ILE A 595 -4.79 -9.56 15.60
CA ILE A 595 -3.67 -9.26 14.69
C ILE A 595 -2.34 -9.26 15.41
N GLY A 596 -2.26 -8.69 16.61
CA GLY A 596 -1.05 -8.73 17.44
C GLY A 596 -0.59 -10.15 17.75
N LYS A 597 -1.52 -11.01 18.21
CA LYS A 597 -1.25 -12.42 18.49
C LYS A 597 -0.88 -13.20 17.23
N THR A 598 -1.61 -12.99 16.13
CA THR A 598 -1.32 -13.60 14.83
C THR A 598 0.09 -13.28 14.37
N PHE A 599 0.50 -12.02 14.53
CA PHE A 599 1.83 -11.56 14.17
C PHE A 599 2.92 -12.28 14.97
N ILE A 600 2.80 -12.31 16.30
CA ILE A 600 3.76 -12.96 17.19
C ILE A 600 3.87 -14.45 16.86
N GLU A 601 2.72 -15.16 16.77
CA GLU A 601 2.73 -16.59 16.49
C GLU A 601 3.29 -16.92 15.11
N THR A 602 2.96 -16.12 14.11
CA THR A 602 3.52 -16.26 12.77
C THR A 602 5.04 -16.12 12.80
N MET A 603 5.57 -15.15 13.56
CA MET A 603 7.00 -14.96 13.72
C MET A 603 7.66 -16.14 14.45
N GLU A 604 7.09 -16.60 15.54
CA GLU A 604 7.58 -17.75 16.30
C GLU A 604 7.63 -19.03 15.44
N GLN A 605 6.54 -19.31 14.73
CA GLN A 605 6.48 -20.50 13.86
C GLN A 605 7.43 -20.37 12.66
N SER A 606 7.54 -19.18 12.06
CA SER A 606 8.50 -18.92 10.99
C SER A 606 9.92 -19.17 11.44
N TYR A 607 10.25 -18.76 12.65
CA TYR A 607 11.57 -18.97 13.24
C TYR A 607 11.84 -20.46 13.52
N VAL A 608 10.85 -21.19 14.02
CA VAL A 608 10.94 -22.64 14.27
C VAL A 608 11.09 -23.44 12.98
N MET A 609 10.42 -23.06 11.90
CA MET A 609 10.54 -23.70 10.59
C MET A 609 11.91 -23.48 9.96
N GLY A 610 12.69 -22.51 10.43
CA GLY A 610 14.15 -22.45 10.29
C GLY A 610 14.72 -22.18 8.89
N LYS A 611 13.89 -21.93 7.87
CA LYS A 611 14.36 -21.76 6.48
C LYS A 611 13.94 -20.43 5.86
N VAL A 612 13.47 -19.48 6.66
CA VAL A 612 12.98 -18.21 6.15
C VAL A 612 13.39 -17.04 7.05
N ILE A 613 13.96 -16.04 6.42
CA ILE A 613 14.16 -14.73 7.03
C ILE A 613 12.94 -13.90 6.67
N THR A 614 12.09 -13.59 7.64
CA THR A 614 10.99 -12.67 7.41
C THR A 614 11.50 -11.22 7.41
N LEU A 615 10.83 -10.35 6.69
CA LEU A 615 11.08 -8.90 6.75
C LEU A 615 11.10 -8.40 8.22
N LEU A 616 10.35 -9.05 9.07
CA LEU A 616 10.17 -8.75 10.47
C LEU A 616 11.35 -9.21 11.34
N ASP A 617 12.04 -10.29 10.96
CA ASP A 617 13.32 -10.66 11.57
C ASP A 617 14.34 -9.53 11.42
N TYR A 618 14.30 -8.82 10.30
CA TYR A 618 15.10 -7.62 10.08
C TYR A 618 14.68 -6.44 10.95
N LEU A 619 13.38 -6.23 11.12
CA LEU A 619 12.85 -5.10 11.88
C LEU A 619 13.16 -5.21 13.37
N PHE A 620 13.09 -6.42 13.91
CA PHE A 620 13.26 -6.65 15.35
C PHE A 620 14.69 -7.03 15.74
N LYS A 621 15.48 -7.59 14.83
CA LYS A 621 16.87 -7.96 15.07
C LYS A 621 17.88 -6.89 14.63
N GLY A 622 17.60 -5.61 14.77
CA GLY A 622 18.53 -4.52 14.41
C GLY A 622 19.97 -4.65 14.94
N THR A 623 20.23 -5.67 15.76
CA THR A 623 21.54 -6.10 16.26
C THR A 623 22.15 -7.30 15.53
N TYR A 624 21.40 -8.02 14.70
CA TYR A 624 21.89 -9.21 13.94
C TYR A 624 22.57 -8.83 12.63
N ARG A 625 23.51 -7.94 12.69
CA ARG A 625 24.08 -7.23 11.54
C ARG A 625 25.18 -7.95 10.79
N LYS A 626 25.66 -9.10 11.24
CA LYS A 626 26.90 -9.66 10.66
C LYS A 626 26.77 -11.00 9.95
N GLU A 627 25.67 -11.74 10.08
CA GLU A 627 25.70 -13.15 9.68
C GLU A 627 24.55 -13.63 8.79
N HIS A 628 23.52 -12.80 8.52
CA HIS A 628 22.34 -13.28 7.80
C HIS A 628 21.96 -12.41 6.61
N VAL A 629 22.71 -12.53 5.55
CA VAL A 629 22.25 -12.20 4.20
C VAL A 629 21.44 -13.40 3.71
N LEU A 630 20.15 -13.19 3.39
CA LEU A 630 19.27 -13.99 2.51
C LEU A 630 19.60 -15.48 2.25
N TYR A 631 20.24 -16.17 3.17
CA TYR A 631 20.56 -17.59 3.04
C TYR A 631 19.69 -18.43 3.97
N PRO A 632 19.37 -19.67 3.59
CA PRO A 632 18.67 -20.58 4.45
C PRO A 632 19.46 -20.74 5.77
N ILE A 633 18.77 -20.54 6.89
CA ILE A 633 19.36 -20.77 8.20
C ILE A 633 19.71 -22.26 8.32
N PRO A 634 20.90 -22.62 8.76
CA PRO A 634 21.25 -24.02 8.98
C PRO A 634 20.30 -24.68 9.98
N GLU A 635 20.09 -25.98 9.86
CA GLU A 635 19.21 -26.78 10.71
C GLU A 635 19.48 -26.52 12.20
N GLY A 636 18.42 -26.15 12.93
CA GLY A 636 18.38 -26.17 14.39
C GLY A 636 18.63 -24.82 15.07
N ILE A 637 17.58 -24.02 15.19
CA ILE A 637 17.55 -22.94 16.17
C ILE A 637 17.48 -23.56 17.55
N SER A 638 18.40 -23.19 18.45
CA SER A 638 18.41 -23.69 19.82
C SER A 638 17.19 -23.19 20.62
N LYS A 639 16.81 -23.93 21.67
CA LYS A 639 15.74 -23.45 22.59
C LYS A 639 16.08 -22.11 23.23
N GLU A 640 17.36 -21.88 23.49
CA GLU A 640 17.83 -20.61 24.05
C GLU A 640 17.62 -19.44 23.11
N GLU A 641 17.85 -19.63 21.81
CA GLU A 641 17.56 -18.60 20.79
C GLU A 641 16.07 -18.33 20.63
N GLN A 642 15.22 -19.36 20.76
CA GLN A 642 13.76 -19.20 20.76
C GLN A 642 13.29 -18.38 21.96
N ILE A 643 13.83 -18.64 23.14
CA ILE A 643 13.53 -17.90 24.38
C ILE A 643 13.99 -16.44 24.23
N MET A 644 15.22 -16.23 23.77
CA MET A 644 15.76 -14.88 23.54
C MET A 644 14.93 -14.08 22.55
N PHE A 645 14.42 -14.72 21.50
CA PHE A 645 13.57 -14.09 20.53
C PHE A 645 12.21 -13.70 21.12
N LYS A 646 11.61 -14.59 21.92
CA LYS A 646 10.36 -14.33 22.63
C LYS A 646 10.54 -13.16 23.63
N GLU A 647 11.59 -13.17 24.42
CA GLU A 647 11.94 -12.08 25.36
C GLU A 647 12.16 -10.75 24.62
N LEU A 648 12.78 -10.78 23.45
CA LEU A 648 12.96 -9.58 22.59
C LEU A 648 11.63 -9.04 22.09
N LEU A 649 10.74 -9.91 21.61
CA LEU A 649 9.40 -9.53 21.21
C LEU A 649 8.61 -8.93 22.38
N GLU A 650 8.59 -9.60 23.52
CA GLU A 650 7.92 -9.11 24.74
C GLU A 650 8.47 -7.77 25.22
N SER A 651 9.79 -7.59 25.16
CA SER A 651 10.42 -6.31 25.57
C SER A 651 10.12 -5.16 24.59
N THR A 652 9.96 -5.47 23.31
CA THR A 652 9.72 -4.47 22.25
C THR A 652 8.24 -4.14 22.11
N LEU A 653 7.38 -5.12 22.31
CA LEU A 653 5.96 -5.08 21.99
C LEU A 653 5.05 -5.08 23.23
N GLY A 654 5.61 -5.35 24.43
CA GLY A 654 4.87 -5.58 25.67
C GLY A 654 4.48 -7.06 25.82
N SER A 655 4.11 -7.46 27.05
CA SER A 655 3.66 -8.84 27.31
C SER A 655 2.31 -9.14 26.61
N GLU A 656 2.01 -10.42 26.40
CA GLU A 656 0.74 -10.87 25.79
C GLU A 656 -0.51 -10.25 26.47
N ASP A 657 -0.43 -9.92 27.73
CA ASP A 657 -1.53 -9.33 28.52
C ASP A 657 -1.73 -7.82 28.27
N THR A 658 -0.81 -7.17 27.53
CA THR A 658 -0.88 -5.72 27.22
C THR A 658 -1.35 -5.41 25.80
N TRP A 659 -1.76 -6.43 25.04
CA TRP A 659 -2.19 -6.31 23.63
C TRP A 659 -3.70 -6.28 23.46
#